data_cc0f230fd8cf75a023ba2866a770feaa
#
_entry.id   cc0f230fd8cf75a023ba2866a770feaa
#
_cell.length_a   1.000
_cell.length_b   1.000
_cell.length_c   1.000
_cell.angle_alpha   90.00
_cell.angle_beta   90.00
_cell.angle_gamma   90.00
#
_symmetry.space_group_name_H-M   'P 1'
#
loop_
_entity.id
_entity.type
_entity.pdbx_description
1 polymer ?
#
loop_
_entity_poly.entity_id
_entity_poly.type
_entity_poly.pdbx_seq_one_letter_code
_entity_poly.pdbx_strand_id
1 'polypeptide(L)'
;MNNPNSFSRRRRGMRFKPKGGLSPNPQKTDREANQARAEVVTEQGGAERVFEKRHIQEIDRAENIAAGLPPEGKPEIVPAETTGENNSATPVTHISQPVDETFKPVKMVEPPKGLIDSIKFAATNLVKKVQKLIRPEKKIHKEVVINAETLETRVAVTEDGKLEEFNIERTTEERLVGSIFKGRVRNLEDGLKAAFVDIGFEKNAFLHYWDIVPNQFDSGVEIVEREGRKRDRPKITQKDIPRLYPPGTDIIVQVTKGPIGTKGPRVTTNIVLPGRFLVLLPNSDQSGISRKIEDPEERKRLKKVLRELHIPDGMGVIMRTAGEGQQLRYFVRDLALLLEEWNGVQEKIKKQPMATCVFQEPDLIERTVRDFLTEDVERIVVDSLKAHDRMRDMISKISKRSANKIKLYSEAQPVFDRFNISKQLENTFSRQVHLKSGGYIVIDETEALVAIDVNTGRHKGGKDQEALILKVNMEAAEEICRQLRLRNMGGLIVLDFIDMKSGRDRQQVHNRMRDGLRRDKAKTHILPISQLGLMEMTRQRHSESVRAAVYDDCPYCKGRGKVKSAITMSVEIQRKLQEILKRRTRDESDFQLRIVVNPTILDRLRTEDEKHLIEMEKRYFGKLSFRADNGMHAEQFKIVNVTNGEELASVGC
;
A
#
# COMPACT_ATOMS: atom_id res chain seq x y z
N MET A 1 19.97 53.12 -31.54
CA MET A 1 20.86 53.77 -30.57
C MET A 1 21.09 52.81 -29.40
N ASN A 2 22.32 52.35 -29.33
CA ASN A 2 23.06 51.80 -28.19
C ASN A 2 22.59 50.57 -27.42
N ASN A 3 23.15 49.44 -27.80
CA ASN A 3 23.74 48.40 -26.95
C ASN A 3 24.98 49.02 -26.21
N PRO A 4 25.63 48.47 -25.17
CA PRO A 4 25.89 47.06 -24.82
C PRO A 4 26.03 46.76 -23.30
N ASN A 5 26.08 45.52 -22.83
CA ASN A 5 27.28 44.92 -22.22
C ASN A 5 27.07 43.50 -21.68
N SER A 6 27.87 42.65 -22.25
CA SER A 6 28.25 41.31 -21.80
C SER A 6 29.09 41.34 -20.52
N PHE A 7 28.90 40.39 -19.59
CA PHE A 7 29.97 39.93 -18.69
C PHE A 7 29.88 38.42 -18.45
N SER A 8 30.85 37.76 -19.07
CA SER A 8 31.28 36.41 -18.75
C SER A 8 32.01 36.38 -17.39
N ARG A 9 31.74 35.40 -16.52
CA ARG A 9 32.69 35.02 -15.46
C ARG A 9 32.85 33.53 -15.32
N ARG A 10 34.07 33.14 -15.49
CA ARG A 10 34.78 31.88 -15.44
C ARG A 10 34.53 31.09 -14.16
N ARG A 11 34.42 29.78 -14.35
CA ARG A 11 34.59 28.72 -13.34
C ARG A 11 36.02 28.75 -12.79
N ARG A 12 36.14 28.65 -11.44
CA ARG A 12 37.36 28.17 -10.77
C ARG A 12 36.99 27.02 -9.87
N GLY A 13 37.49 25.83 -10.21
CA GLY A 13 37.46 24.67 -9.36
C GLY A 13 38.45 24.80 -8.19
N MET A 14 38.06 24.36 -7.01
CA MET A 14 38.98 24.08 -5.91
C MET A 14 38.91 22.61 -5.58
N ARG A 15 40.03 21.93 -5.81
CA ARG A 15 40.34 20.61 -5.28
C ARG A 15 40.78 20.76 -3.83
N PHE A 16 40.17 20.00 -2.89
CA PHE A 16 40.75 19.78 -1.57
C PHE A 16 41.32 18.36 -1.49
N LYS A 17 42.59 18.27 -1.12
CA LYS A 17 43.29 17.05 -0.73
C LYS A 17 43.11 16.82 0.78
N PRO A 18 43.04 15.57 1.24
CA PRO A 18 42.98 15.28 2.67
C PRO A 18 44.42 15.20 3.23
N LYS A 19 44.61 15.80 4.41
CA LYS A 19 45.77 15.55 5.28
C LYS A 19 45.36 14.58 6.38
N GLY A 20 46.15 13.54 6.56
CA GLY A 20 45.99 12.54 7.61
C GLY A 20 46.44 13.06 8.98
N GLY A 21 46.00 12.37 10.00
CA GLY A 21 46.41 12.57 11.40
C GLY A 21 45.61 11.74 12.38
N LEU A 22 46.15 10.57 12.75
CA LEU A 22 46.15 9.91 14.08
C LEU A 22 44.82 9.81 14.85
N SER A 23 44.38 8.57 15.01
CA SER A 23 43.37 8.11 15.97
C SER A 23 43.91 8.07 17.41
N PRO A 24 43.08 8.30 18.40
CA PRO A 24 43.22 7.65 19.70
C PRO A 24 42.04 6.72 19.98
N ASN A 25 42.39 5.62 20.58
CA ASN A 25 41.65 4.46 21.04
C ASN A 25 40.51 4.80 22.02
N PRO A 26 39.23 4.38 21.78
CA PRO A 26 38.15 4.56 22.72
C PRO A 26 37.87 3.27 23.50
N GLN A 27 38.48 3.10 24.61
CA GLN A 27 38.06 2.14 25.64
C GLN A 27 38.30 2.76 27.03
N LYS A 28 37.39 3.61 27.50
CA LYS A 28 37.20 3.88 28.95
C LYS A 28 36.07 4.87 29.33
N THR A 29 35.20 5.28 28.41
CA THR A 29 34.18 6.32 28.73
C THR A 29 32.73 5.86 28.70
N ASP A 30 32.43 4.59 28.37
CA ASP A 30 31.04 4.13 28.23
C ASP A 30 30.38 3.58 29.51
N ARG A 31 31.15 3.40 30.61
CA ARG A 31 30.56 2.93 31.87
C ARG A 31 30.03 4.04 32.76
N GLU A 32 30.61 5.22 32.74
CA GLU A 32 30.15 6.36 33.56
C GLU A 32 28.98 7.12 32.93
N ALA A 33 28.85 7.11 31.59
CA ALA A 33 27.72 7.73 30.90
C ALA A 33 26.41 6.93 31.02
N ASN A 34 26.48 5.62 31.27
CA ASN A 34 25.29 4.78 31.47
C ASN A 34 24.77 4.78 32.91
N GLN A 35 25.60 5.11 33.90
CA GLN A 35 25.14 5.28 35.28
C GLN A 35 24.46 6.65 35.49
N ALA A 36 24.96 7.71 34.88
CA ALA A 36 24.35 9.04 34.95
C ALA A 36 23.01 9.15 34.20
N ARG A 37 22.74 8.27 33.23
CA ARG A 37 21.43 8.19 32.54
C ARG A 37 20.36 7.45 33.31
N ALA A 38 20.71 6.65 34.29
CA ALA A 38 19.74 5.92 35.13
C ALA A 38 19.19 6.76 36.31
N GLU A 39 19.89 7.82 36.71
CA GLU A 39 19.47 8.64 37.87
C GLU A 39 18.66 9.89 37.53
N VAL A 40 18.61 10.35 36.28
CA VAL A 40 17.86 11.56 35.86
C VAL A 40 16.42 11.29 35.45
N VAL A 41 15.94 10.03 35.49
CA VAL A 41 14.58 9.65 35.03
C VAL A 41 13.57 9.57 36.21
N THR A 42 13.96 9.89 37.47
CA THR A 42 13.11 9.65 38.63
C THR A 42 12.35 10.86 39.18
N GLU A 43 12.44 12.05 38.60
CA GLU A 43 11.63 13.17 39.05
C GLU A 43 11.03 13.98 37.91
N GLN A 44 9.85 13.63 37.49
CA GLN A 44 8.75 14.37 36.88
C GLN A 44 7.94 13.50 35.89
N GLY A 45 7.35 12.46 36.41
CA GLY A 45 6.32 11.71 35.72
C GLY A 45 5.09 11.64 36.62
N GLY A 46 4.10 12.47 36.32
CA GLY A 46 2.90 12.58 37.11
C GLY A 46 2.15 11.26 37.34
N ALA A 47 1.16 11.30 38.23
CA ALA A 47 0.33 10.17 38.67
C ALA A 47 -0.19 9.25 37.51
N GLU A 48 -0.32 9.79 36.31
CA GLU A 48 -0.75 9.05 35.10
C GLU A 48 0.26 7.99 34.63
N ARG A 49 1.58 8.30 34.63
CA ARG A 49 2.60 7.29 34.20
C ARG A 49 2.73 6.14 35.20
N VAL A 50 2.51 6.43 36.49
CA VAL A 50 2.52 5.40 37.53
C VAL A 50 1.30 4.50 37.40
N PHE A 51 0.15 5.07 37.05
CA PHE A 51 -1.10 4.37 36.87
C PHE A 51 -1.03 3.44 35.63
N GLU A 52 -0.52 3.92 34.51
CA GLU A 52 -0.33 3.13 33.29
C GLU A 52 0.62 1.95 33.50
N LYS A 53 1.77 2.17 34.18
CA LYS A 53 2.72 1.09 34.51
C LYS A 53 2.11 0.06 35.45
N ARG A 54 1.35 0.48 36.47
CA ARG A 54 0.63 -0.45 37.36
C ARG A 54 -0.41 -1.28 36.60
N HIS A 55 -1.15 -0.64 35.71
CA HIS A 55 -2.17 -1.34 34.90
C HIS A 55 -1.56 -2.36 33.94
N ILE A 56 -0.44 -2.05 33.31
CA ILE A 56 0.32 -2.99 32.47
C ILE A 56 0.85 -4.15 33.32
N GLN A 57 1.39 -3.90 34.50
CA GLN A 57 1.88 -4.95 35.41
C GLN A 57 0.74 -5.85 35.92
N GLU A 58 -0.44 -5.29 36.21
CA GLU A 58 -1.62 -6.09 36.60
C GLU A 58 -2.10 -6.98 35.45
N ILE A 59 -2.04 -6.48 34.21
CA ILE A 59 -2.39 -7.25 33.01
C ILE A 59 -1.38 -8.39 32.80
N ASP A 60 -0.06 -8.10 32.89
CA ASP A 60 0.99 -9.11 32.75
C ASP A 60 0.89 -10.19 33.84
N ARG A 61 0.54 -9.79 35.09
CA ARG A 61 0.32 -10.70 36.20
C ARG A 61 -0.91 -11.61 35.95
N ALA A 62 -2.00 -11.05 35.43
CA ALA A 62 -3.19 -11.81 35.08
C ALA A 62 -2.94 -12.79 33.93
N GLU A 63 -2.13 -12.40 32.94
CA GLU A 63 -1.72 -13.27 31.83
C GLU A 63 -0.80 -14.41 32.31
N ASN A 64 0.14 -14.14 33.21
CA ASN A 64 1.00 -15.16 33.79
C ASN A 64 0.21 -16.20 34.58
N ILE A 65 -0.76 -15.76 35.40
CA ILE A 65 -1.66 -16.65 36.15
C ILE A 65 -2.51 -17.50 35.18
N ALA A 66 -3.06 -16.89 34.11
CA ALA A 66 -3.85 -17.61 33.11
C ALA A 66 -3.00 -18.61 32.29
N ALA A 67 -1.69 -18.41 32.19
CA ALA A 67 -0.74 -19.28 31.53
C ALA A 67 -0.12 -20.34 32.47
N GLY A 68 -0.51 -20.35 33.77
CA GLY A 68 0.06 -21.28 34.76
C GLY A 68 1.50 -20.94 35.17
N LEU A 69 1.95 -19.69 34.92
CA LEU A 69 3.27 -19.20 35.29
C LEU A 69 3.20 -18.44 36.62
N PRO A 70 4.27 -18.40 37.43
CA PRO A 70 4.27 -17.63 38.66
C PRO A 70 4.01 -16.14 38.39
N PRO A 71 3.32 -15.43 39.28
CA PRO A 71 2.87 -14.05 39.05
C PRO A 71 4.00 -13.00 38.98
N GLU A 72 5.20 -13.33 39.37
CA GLU A 72 6.39 -12.49 39.25
C GLU A 72 7.43 -13.26 38.43
N GLY A 73 7.46 -12.97 37.12
CA GLY A 73 8.31 -13.70 36.20
C GLY A 73 9.72 -13.15 36.10
N LYS A 74 10.65 -13.68 36.88
CA LYS A 74 12.04 -13.89 36.46
C LYS A 74 12.29 -15.38 36.52
N PRO A 75 12.80 -16.03 35.46
CA PRO A 75 13.24 -17.41 35.58
C PRO A 75 14.50 -17.46 36.47
N GLU A 76 14.42 -18.09 37.63
CA GLU A 76 15.58 -18.51 38.35
C GLU A 76 16.28 -19.60 37.52
N ILE A 77 17.51 -19.31 37.15
CA ILE A 77 18.43 -20.30 36.54
C ILE A 77 18.86 -21.23 37.66
N VAL A 78 18.29 -22.43 37.71
CA VAL A 78 18.77 -23.49 38.56
C VAL A 78 19.97 -24.13 37.86
N PRO A 79 21.14 -24.25 38.52
CA PRO A 79 22.30 -24.96 37.94
C PRO A 79 22.00 -26.46 37.82
N ALA A 80 22.34 -27.05 36.70
CA ALA A 80 22.21 -28.48 36.45
C ALA A 80 23.22 -29.24 37.32
N GLU A 81 22.76 -30.02 38.28
CA GLU A 81 23.52 -31.09 38.88
C GLU A 81 23.38 -32.36 38.05
N THR A 82 24.53 -32.86 37.65
CA THR A 82 24.74 -34.17 37.01
C THR A 82 24.62 -35.30 38.02
N THR A 83 23.69 -36.23 37.84
CA THR A 83 23.88 -37.65 38.26
C THR A 83 23.02 -38.59 37.41
N GLY A 84 23.63 -39.52 36.83
CA GLY A 84 23.57 -40.88 36.38
C GLY A 84 22.25 -41.63 36.25
N GLU A 85 22.17 -42.25 35.08
CA GLU A 85 21.64 -43.60 34.77
C GLU A 85 20.33 -44.10 35.41
N ASN A 86 19.27 -44.32 34.60
CA ASN A 86 18.85 -45.70 34.26
C ASN A 86 17.60 -45.74 33.36
N ASN A 87 17.65 -46.70 32.44
CA ASN A 87 16.64 -47.13 31.49
C ASN A 87 15.29 -47.47 32.11
N SER A 88 14.20 -47.00 31.49
CA SER A 88 13.05 -47.86 31.19
C SER A 88 12.08 -47.15 30.25
N ALA A 89 11.76 -47.81 29.15
CA ALA A 89 10.81 -47.40 28.15
C ALA A 89 9.39 -47.38 28.70
N THR A 90 8.68 -46.27 28.56
CA THR A 90 7.22 -46.19 28.67
C THR A 90 6.63 -45.39 27.51
N PRO A 91 5.44 -45.73 27.05
CA PRO A 91 4.94 -45.33 25.73
C PRO A 91 4.58 -43.86 25.69
N VAL A 92 4.91 -43.24 24.57
CA VAL A 92 4.57 -41.87 24.24
C VAL A 92 3.05 -41.77 24.10
N THR A 93 2.39 -41.26 25.12
CA THR A 93 1.03 -40.77 25.03
C THR A 93 1.08 -39.45 24.23
N HIS A 94 0.42 -39.43 23.10
CA HIS A 94 0.11 -38.21 22.36
C HIS A 94 -0.63 -37.24 23.29
N ILE A 95 0.08 -36.27 23.82
CA ILE A 95 -0.54 -35.11 24.46
C ILE A 95 -1.17 -34.30 23.34
N SER A 96 -2.49 -34.46 23.16
CA SER A 96 -3.29 -33.55 22.38
C SER A 96 -3.11 -32.15 22.97
N GLN A 97 -2.52 -31.24 22.20
CA GLN A 97 -2.39 -29.84 22.58
C GLN A 97 -3.79 -29.32 22.94
N PRO A 98 -3.98 -28.65 24.08
CA PRO A 98 -5.27 -28.10 24.44
C PRO A 98 -5.66 -27.05 23.40
N VAL A 99 -6.80 -27.25 22.75
CA VAL A 99 -7.43 -26.29 21.86
C VAL A 99 -7.70 -25.04 22.69
N ASP A 100 -7.09 -23.95 22.30
CA ASP A 100 -7.07 -22.69 23.04
C ASP A 100 -8.47 -22.04 23.04
N GLU A 101 -9.31 -22.41 23.99
CA GLU A 101 -10.68 -21.87 24.15
C GLU A 101 -10.70 -20.38 24.55
N THR A 102 -9.57 -19.82 24.96
CA THR A 102 -9.49 -18.45 25.48
C THR A 102 -9.51 -17.36 24.40
N PHE A 103 -9.38 -17.71 23.12
CA PHE A 103 -9.51 -16.77 22.00
C PHE A 103 -10.93 -16.67 21.41
N LYS A 104 -11.87 -17.48 21.87
CA LYS A 104 -13.27 -17.33 21.45
C LYS A 104 -13.90 -16.18 22.21
N PRO A 105 -14.57 -15.22 21.52
CA PRO A 105 -15.29 -14.16 22.20
C PRO A 105 -16.35 -14.78 23.10
N VAL A 106 -16.26 -14.52 24.40
CA VAL A 106 -17.33 -14.89 25.33
C VAL A 106 -18.49 -13.94 25.05
N LYS A 107 -19.45 -14.39 24.25
CA LYS A 107 -20.72 -13.68 24.06
C LYS A 107 -21.46 -13.71 25.39
N MET A 108 -21.45 -12.60 26.11
CA MET A 108 -22.35 -12.43 27.24
C MET A 108 -23.77 -12.25 26.69
N VAL A 109 -24.50 -13.35 26.66
CA VAL A 109 -25.92 -13.34 26.31
C VAL A 109 -26.69 -13.05 27.59
N GLU A 110 -27.35 -11.89 27.65
CA GLU A 110 -28.28 -11.62 28.76
C GLU A 110 -29.38 -12.71 28.78
N PRO A 111 -29.73 -13.25 29.94
CA PRO A 111 -30.80 -14.24 30.03
C PRO A 111 -32.14 -13.60 29.63
N PRO A 112 -32.98 -14.30 28.84
CA PRO A 112 -34.26 -13.78 28.38
C PRO A 112 -35.22 -13.55 29.56
N LYS A 113 -35.88 -12.41 29.57
CA LYS A 113 -36.83 -11.98 30.62
C LYS A 113 -38.26 -12.40 30.31
N GLY A 114 -38.51 -13.70 30.05
CA GLY A 114 -39.87 -14.21 29.85
C GLY A 114 -39.90 -15.65 29.28
N LEU A 115 -40.93 -16.43 29.58
CA LEU A 115 -41.07 -17.83 29.12
C LEU A 115 -41.15 -17.92 27.59
N ILE A 116 -41.84 -17.01 26.92
CA ILE A 116 -42.03 -17.00 25.47
C ILE A 116 -40.74 -16.60 24.77
N ASP A 117 -40.01 -15.63 25.33
CA ASP A 117 -38.69 -15.18 24.77
C ASP A 117 -37.61 -16.20 25.02
N SER A 118 -37.69 -16.97 26.11
CA SER A 118 -36.80 -18.10 26.39
C SER A 118 -36.99 -19.23 25.37
N ILE A 119 -38.23 -19.54 24.98
CA ILE A 119 -38.55 -20.58 23.96
C ILE A 119 -38.09 -20.10 22.57
N LYS A 120 -38.35 -18.85 22.18
CA LYS A 120 -37.87 -18.26 20.92
C LYS A 120 -36.33 -18.20 20.86
N PHE A 121 -35.69 -17.85 21.96
CA PHE A 121 -34.24 -17.83 22.08
C PHE A 121 -33.63 -19.25 22.02
N ALA A 122 -34.24 -20.24 22.68
CA ALA A 122 -33.82 -21.64 22.59
C ALA A 122 -34.01 -22.20 21.17
N ALA A 123 -35.14 -21.88 20.51
CA ALA A 123 -35.41 -22.30 19.14
C ALA A 123 -34.45 -21.64 18.13
N THR A 124 -34.17 -20.34 18.25
CA THR A 124 -33.19 -19.64 17.38
C THR A 124 -31.76 -20.13 17.60
N ASN A 125 -31.38 -20.46 18.82
CA ASN A 125 -30.07 -21.05 19.12
C ASN A 125 -29.95 -22.51 18.64
N LEU A 126 -31.01 -23.29 18.72
CA LEU A 126 -31.08 -24.64 18.13
C LEU A 126 -30.98 -24.57 16.60
N VAL A 127 -31.73 -23.70 15.95
CA VAL A 127 -31.65 -23.50 14.49
C VAL A 127 -30.24 -23.02 14.08
N LYS A 128 -29.64 -22.08 14.81
CA LYS A 128 -28.24 -21.63 14.54
C LYS A 128 -27.22 -22.75 14.80
N LYS A 129 -27.38 -23.57 15.84
CA LYS A 129 -26.55 -24.76 16.09
C LYS A 129 -26.69 -25.82 15.00
N VAL A 130 -27.93 -26.10 14.57
CA VAL A 130 -28.22 -27.05 13.50
C VAL A 130 -27.71 -26.52 12.16
N GLN A 131 -27.84 -25.21 11.86
CA GLN A 131 -27.24 -24.60 10.66
C GLN A 131 -25.72 -24.64 10.67
N LYS A 132 -25.04 -24.43 11.82
CA LYS A 132 -23.59 -24.61 11.96
C LYS A 132 -23.13 -26.07 11.84
N LEU A 133 -23.94 -27.03 12.23
CA LEU A 133 -23.68 -28.46 12.05
C LEU A 133 -23.90 -28.92 10.60
N ILE A 134 -24.88 -28.34 9.90
CA ILE A 134 -25.21 -28.67 8.51
C ILE A 134 -24.30 -27.96 7.50
N ARG A 135 -23.80 -26.79 7.84
CA ARG A 135 -22.77 -26.07 7.07
C ARG A 135 -21.64 -25.67 8.01
N PRO A 136 -20.64 -26.52 8.23
CA PRO A 136 -19.44 -26.09 8.90
C PRO A 136 -18.85 -24.95 8.06
N GLU A 137 -18.73 -23.74 8.65
CA GLU A 137 -17.98 -22.64 8.02
C GLU A 137 -16.62 -23.20 7.68
N LYS A 138 -16.30 -23.30 6.39
CA LYS A 138 -15.02 -23.78 5.89
C LYS A 138 -13.97 -22.82 6.47
N LYS A 139 -13.15 -23.30 7.39
CA LYS A 139 -12.04 -22.49 7.90
C LYS A 139 -11.11 -22.23 6.72
N ILE A 140 -11.03 -21.00 6.29
CA ILE A 140 -10.11 -20.56 5.25
C ILE A 140 -8.73 -20.52 5.89
N HIS A 141 -7.76 -21.25 5.32
CA HIS A 141 -6.36 -21.19 5.74
C HIS A 141 -5.73 -19.91 5.24
N LYS A 142 -5.56 -18.94 6.15
CA LYS A 142 -4.93 -17.65 5.83
C LYS A 142 -3.51 -17.62 6.35
N GLU A 143 -2.58 -17.39 5.46
CA GLU A 143 -1.15 -17.33 5.74
C GLU A 143 -0.57 -15.99 5.26
N VAL A 144 0.42 -15.50 5.98
CA VAL A 144 1.22 -14.34 5.58
C VAL A 144 2.65 -14.81 5.33
N VAL A 145 3.16 -14.56 4.14
CA VAL A 145 4.51 -14.93 3.74
C VAL A 145 5.32 -13.67 3.49
N ILE A 146 6.44 -13.54 4.18
CA ILE A 146 7.31 -12.37 4.12
C ILE A 146 8.66 -12.79 3.57
N ASN A 147 9.08 -12.12 2.51
CA ASN A 147 10.42 -12.18 1.97
C ASN A 147 11.11 -10.84 2.29
N ALA A 148 12.13 -10.88 3.13
CA ALA A 148 12.84 -9.71 3.64
C ALA A 148 14.28 -9.70 3.13
N GLU A 149 14.49 -9.08 1.98
CA GLU A 149 15.79 -8.88 1.35
C GLU A 149 16.41 -7.53 1.71
N THR A 150 17.66 -7.32 1.35
CA THR A 150 18.41 -6.09 1.69
C THR A 150 17.83 -4.85 1.00
N LEU A 151 17.40 -4.98 -0.25
CA LEU A 151 16.92 -3.86 -1.06
C LEU A 151 15.40 -3.70 -1.01
N GLU A 152 14.67 -4.79 -0.77
CA GLU A 152 13.22 -4.72 -0.73
C GLU A 152 12.63 -5.75 0.25
N THR A 153 11.48 -5.43 0.78
CA THR A 153 10.65 -6.32 1.58
C THR A 153 9.33 -6.56 0.86
N ARG A 154 8.97 -7.83 0.70
CA ARG A 154 7.73 -8.25 0.05
C ARG A 154 6.87 -9.02 1.03
N VAL A 155 5.59 -8.70 1.07
CA VAL A 155 4.60 -9.35 1.93
C VAL A 155 3.44 -9.85 1.08
N ALA A 156 3.18 -11.14 1.14
CA ALA A 156 2.09 -11.80 0.46
C ALA A 156 1.11 -12.40 1.47
N VAL A 157 -0.19 -12.19 1.26
CA VAL A 157 -1.25 -12.82 2.04
C VAL A 157 -1.95 -13.84 1.15
N THR A 158 -1.96 -15.09 1.60
CA THR A 158 -2.61 -16.18 0.87
C THR A 158 -3.80 -16.73 1.66
N GLU A 159 -4.86 -17.10 0.94
CA GLU A 159 -6.03 -17.80 1.48
C GLU A 159 -6.23 -19.10 0.70
N ASP A 160 -6.19 -20.24 1.40
CA ASP A 160 -6.18 -21.58 0.80
C ASP A 160 -5.14 -21.72 -0.33
N GLY A 161 -3.95 -21.12 -0.16
CA GLY A 161 -2.86 -21.10 -1.14
C GLY A 161 -3.05 -20.14 -2.33
N LYS A 162 -4.16 -19.39 -2.39
CA LYS A 162 -4.43 -18.36 -3.40
C LYS A 162 -3.96 -17.00 -2.90
N LEU A 163 -3.17 -16.29 -3.69
CA LEU A 163 -2.69 -14.94 -3.36
C LEU A 163 -3.85 -13.94 -3.36
N GLU A 164 -4.08 -13.26 -2.24
CA GLU A 164 -5.17 -12.29 -2.05
C GLU A 164 -4.71 -10.85 -1.85
N GLU A 165 -3.56 -10.64 -1.21
CA GLU A 165 -2.95 -9.31 -1.04
C GLU A 165 -1.44 -9.42 -1.26
N PHE A 166 -0.86 -8.38 -1.86
CA PHE A 166 0.58 -8.25 -2.06
C PHE A 166 1.02 -6.81 -1.78
N ASN A 167 2.08 -6.67 -1.01
CA ASN A 167 2.68 -5.39 -0.68
C ASN A 167 4.21 -5.49 -0.87
N ILE A 168 4.80 -4.42 -1.37
CA ILE A 168 6.23 -4.27 -1.58
C ILE A 168 6.69 -2.94 -1.00
N GLU A 169 7.88 -2.93 -0.39
CA GLU A 169 8.54 -1.73 0.10
C GLU A 169 10.03 -1.82 -0.17
N ARG A 170 10.59 -0.81 -0.82
CA ARG A 170 12.02 -0.72 -1.09
C ARG A 170 12.71 0.10 -0.01
N THR A 171 13.92 -0.30 0.37
CA THR A 171 14.72 0.40 1.37
C THR A 171 15.20 1.77 0.90
N THR A 172 15.25 2.00 -0.42
CA THR A 172 15.62 3.26 -1.05
C THR A 172 14.50 4.29 -1.06
N GLU A 173 13.25 3.87 -0.84
CA GLU A 173 12.10 4.75 -0.83
C GLU A 173 11.85 5.32 0.56
N GLU A 174 11.71 6.64 0.66
CA GLU A 174 11.34 7.26 1.92
C GLU A 174 9.88 6.95 2.30
N ARG A 175 9.69 6.48 3.51
CA ARG A 175 8.36 6.19 4.08
C ARG A 175 7.67 7.47 4.49
N LEU A 176 7.11 8.17 3.52
CA LEU A 176 6.48 9.46 3.72
C LEU A 176 5.05 9.37 4.25
N VAL A 177 4.24 8.49 3.67
CA VAL A 177 2.81 8.37 4.03
C VAL A 177 2.67 7.85 5.44
N GLY A 178 1.93 8.59 6.27
CA GLY A 178 1.78 8.32 7.71
C GLY A 178 2.80 9.05 8.59
N SER A 179 3.94 9.48 8.05
CA SER A 179 4.98 10.17 8.80
C SER A 179 4.56 11.60 9.19
N ILE A 180 5.02 12.05 10.36
CA ILE A 180 4.67 13.35 10.94
C ILE A 180 5.89 14.27 10.87
N PHE A 181 5.68 15.47 10.38
CA PHE A 181 6.70 16.50 10.19
C PHE A 181 6.39 17.76 11.00
N LYS A 182 7.44 18.39 11.49
CA LYS A 182 7.40 19.75 11.99
C LYS A 182 7.69 20.67 10.82
N GLY A 183 6.64 21.20 10.18
CA GLY A 183 6.72 22.02 8.96
C GLY A 183 6.54 23.51 9.25
N ARG A 184 6.76 24.32 8.21
CA ARG A 184 6.53 25.77 8.22
C ARG A 184 5.68 26.18 7.03
N VAL A 185 4.64 26.97 7.28
CA VAL A 185 3.79 27.54 6.23
C VAL A 185 4.63 28.49 5.37
N ARG A 186 4.76 28.20 4.07
CA ARG A 186 5.48 29.02 3.11
C ARG A 186 4.56 30.02 2.42
N ASN A 187 3.43 29.55 1.95
CA ASN A 187 2.48 30.36 1.22
C ASN A 187 1.03 29.89 1.47
N LEU A 188 0.08 30.81 1.32
CA LEU A 188 -1.35 30.58 1.37
C LEU A 188 -1.95 30.93 0.01
N GLU A 189 -2.70 30.03 -0.58
CA GLU A 189 -3.39 30.20 -1.85
C GLU A 189 -4.90 30.18 -1.64
N ASP A 190 -5.48 31.36 -1.46
CA ASP A 190 -6.91 31.50 -1.19
C ASP A 190 -7.80 31.02 -2.35
N GLY A 191 -7.32 31.09 -3.58
CA GLY A 191 -8.02 30.55 -4.75
C GLY A 191 -8.17 29.02 -4.71
N LEU A 192 -7.16 28.33 -4.18
CA LEU A 192 -7.16 26.87 -4.01
C LEU A 192 -7.67 26.43 -2.63
N LYS A 193 -7.92 27.36 -1.72
CA LYS A 193 -8.21 27.07 -0.30
C LYS A 193 -7.18 26.12 0.32
N ALA A 194 -5.90 26.41 0.11
CA ALA A 194 -4.79 25.57 0.52
C ALA A 194 -3.59 26.39 1.03
N ALA A 195 -2.81 25.75 1.88
CA ALA A 195 -1.50 26.22 2.33
C ALA A 195 -0.40 25.34 1.74
N PHE A 196 0.73 25.92 1.41
CA PHE A 196 1.94 25.19 1.06
C PHE A 196 2.88 25.19 2.26
N VAL A 197 3.25 23.99 2.70
CA VAL A 197 4.05 23.75 3.91
C VAL A 197 5.41 23.16 3.52
N ASP A 198 6.46 23.82 3.99
CA ASP A 198 7.81 23.27 3.90
C ASP A 198 8.01 22.20 4.98
N ILE A 199 8.31 20.99 4.57
CA ILE A 199 8.58 19.84 5.43
C ILE A 199 9.99 19.26 5.23
N GLY A 200 10.86 19.98 4.50
CA GLY A 200 12.24 19.59 4.24
C GLY A 200 12.48 18.86 2.91
N PHE A 201 11.47 18.81 2.02
CA PHE A 201 11.60 18.24 0.68
C PHE A 201 11.74 19.31 -0.40
N GLU A 202 12.23 18.92 -1.58
CA GLU A 202 12.33 19.84 -2.73
C GLU A 202 10.99 20.53 -3.06
N LYS A 203 9.88 19.79 -2.91
CA LYS A 203 8.52 20.28 -3.19
C LYS A 203 7.77 20.51 -1.89
N ASN A 204 7.19 21.70 -1.74
CA ASN A 204 6.35 22.01 -0.59
C ASN A 204 5.14 21.08 -0.54
N ALA A 205 4.77 20.69 0.67
CA ALA A 205 3.59 19.87 0.91
C ALA A 205 2.29 20.68 0.76
N PHE A 206 1.29 20.07 0.18
CA PHE A 206 -0.04 20.66 -0.05
C PHE A 206 -0.96 20.35 1.14
N LEU A 207 -1.42 21.40 1.82
CA LEU A 207 -2.33 21.34 2.97
C LEU A 207 -3.63 22.07 2.64
N HIS A 208 -4.70 21.31 2.37
CA HIS A 208 -6.00 21.92 2.10
C HIS A 208 -6.63 22.48 3.38
N TYR A 209 -7.37 23.58 3.31
CA TYR A 209 -8.00 24.20 4.49
C TYR A 209 -8.96 23.25 5.25
N TRP A 210 -9.61 22.31 4.54
CA TRP A 210 -10.41 21.25 5.18
C TRP A 210 -9.57 20.30 6.05
N ASP A 211 -8.31 20.13 5.72
CA ASP A 211 -7.39 19.26 6.46
C ASP A 211 -6.77 19.97 7.68
N ILE A 212 -7.01 21.29 7.85
CA ILE A 212 -6.61 22.09 9.01
C ILE A 212 -7.75 22.17 10.05
N VAL A 213 -8.98 22.28 9.59
CA VAL A 213 -10.15 22.33 10.48
C VAL A 213 -10.31 20.95 11.13
N PRO A 214 -10.52 20.86 12.47
CA PRO A 214 -10.82 19.60 13.11
C PRO A 214 -12.07 18.99 12.47
N ASN A 215 -11.88 18.01 11.62
CA ASN A 215 -12.97 17.39 10.88
C ASN A 215 -13.81 16.52 11.80
N GLN A 216 -15.13 16.62 11.66
CA GLN A 216 -16.00 15.51 11.98
C GLN A 216 -15.54 14.35 11.10
N PHE A 217 -15.09 13.26 11.72
CA PHE A 217 -14.57 12.11 11.00
C PHE A 217 -15.49 11.72 9.86
N ASP A 218 -14.91 11.58 8.69
CA ASP A 218 -15.52 11.12 7.48
C ASP A 218 -16.38 9.85 7.71
N SER A 219 -17.37 9.64 6.88
CA SER A 219 -18.47 8.66 6.94
C SER A 219 -18.15 7.20 7.35
N GLY A 220 -16.89 6.86 7.63
CA GLY A 220 -16.43 5.51 8.00
C GLY A 220 -16.47 5.16 9.50
N VAL A 221 -16.78 6.12 10.39
CA VAL A 221 -16.76 5.94 11.85
C VAL A 221 -18.10 6.34 12.46
N GLU A 222 -18.61 5.55 13.39
CA GLU A 222 -19.73 5.95 14.25
C GLU A 222 -19.18 6.63 15.50
N ILE A 223 -19.49 7.92 15.67
CA ILE A 223 -19.04 8.69 16.83
C ILE A 223 -19.82 8.23 18.07
N VAL A 224 -19.11 7.99 19.16
CA VAL A 224 -19.66 7.67 20.47
C VAL A 224 -19.40 8.85 21.39
N GLU A 225 -20.46 9.53 21.80
CA GLU A 225 -20.35 10.64 22.76
C GLU A 225 -19.92 10.11 24.12
N ARG A 226 -18.95 10.78 24.75
CA ARG A 226 -18.55 10.53 26.12
C ARG A 226 -19.39 11.39 27.05
N GLU A 227 -20.00 10.78 28.04
CA GLU A 227 -20.76 11.47 29.06
C GLU A 227 -19.86 12.47 29.85
N GLY A 228 -20.28 13.71 29.95
CA GLY A 228 -19.66 14.72 30.85
C GLY A 228 -18.73 15.74 30.19
N ARG A 229 -18.50 15.74 28.89
CA ARG A 229 -17.52 16.65 28.27
C ARG A 229 -18.06 17.40 27.05
N LYS A 230 -18.87 18.44 27.30
CA LYS A 230 -19.08 19.53 26.35
C LYS A 230 -18.05 20.63 26.63
N ARG A 231 -16.89 20.58 26.01
CA ARG A 231 -16.05 21.77 25.90
C ARG A 231 -16.40 22.46 24.60
N ASP A 232 -17.00 23.66 24.71
CA ASP A 232 -17.14 24.57 23.57
C ASP A 232 -15.75 25.07 23.14
N ARG A 233 -15.02 24.23 22.39
CA ARG A 233 -13.86 24.73 21.65
C ARG A 233 -14.37 25.64 20.56
N PRO A 234 -13.80 26.86 20.38
CA PRO A 234 -14.17 27.71 19.25
C PRO A 234 -14.03 26.94 17.96
N LYS A 235 -15.11 26.86 17.18
CA LYS A 235 -15.10 26.18 15.87
C LYS A 235 -14.26 27.01 14.92
N ILE A 236 -13.05 26.58 14.65
CA ILE A 236 -12.19 27.13 13.61
C ILE A 236 -12.90 26.95 12.28
N THR A 237 -13.13 28.02 11.54
CA THR A 237 -13.69 27.99 10.20
C THR A 237 -12.59 28.20 9.14
N GLN A 238 -12.85 27.84 7.91
CA GLN A 238 -11.89 28.06 6.82
C GLN A 238 -11.48 29.53 6.65
N LYS A 239 -12.36 30.47 7.04
CA LYS A 239 -12.09 31.92 6.98
C LYS A 239 -11.05 32.37 8.02
N ASP A 240 -10.89 31.63 9.09
CA ASP A 240 -9.96 31.95 10.18
C ASP A 240 -8.54 31.48 9.88
N ILE A 241 -8.37 30.55 8.92
CA ILE A 241 -7.09 29.88 8.64
C ILE A 241 -5.99 30.86 8.25
N PRO A 242 -6.21 31.83 7.33
CA PRO A 242 -5.15 32.78 6.97
C PRO A 242 -4.69 33.65 8.14
N ARG A 243 -5.56 33.89 9.12
CA ARG A 243 -5.23 34.62 10.35
C ARG A 243 -4.49 33.77 11.37
N LEU A 244 -4.85 32.49 11.49
CA LEU A 244 -4.28 31.56 12.47
C LEU A 244 -2.94 30.99 12.04
N TYR A 245 -2.75 30.81 10.73
CA TYR A 245 -1.55 30.20 10.13
C TYR A 245 -0.97 31.06 9.01
N PRO A 246 -0.54 32.31 9.31
CA PRO A 246 0.12 33.16 8.32
C PRO A 246 1.44 32.55 7.83
N PRO A 247 1.96 32.97 6.66
CA PRO A 247 3.28 32.54 6.19
C PRO A 247 4.35 32.74 7.26
N GLY A 248 5.22 31.71 7.44
CA GLY A 248 6.24 31.67 8.48
C GLY A 248 5.81 30.97 9.77
N THR A 249 4.53 30.61 9.93
CA THR A 249 4.02 29.90 11.12
C THR A 249 4.47 28.45 11.10
N ASP A 250 4.85 27.95 12.28
CA ASP A 250 5.21 26.56 12.50
C ASP A 250 3.94 25.70 12.64
N ILE A 251 3.91 24.55 11.96
CA ILE A 251 2.74 23.68 11.94
C ILE A 251 3.17 22.20 11.97
N ILE A 252 2.46 21.39 12.73
CA ILE A 252 2.67 19.94 12.76
C ILE A 252 1.73 19.29 11.76
N VAL A 253 2.28 18.55 10.84
CA VAL A 253 1.52 17.93 9.75
C VAL A 253 1.88 16.47 9.57
N GLN A 254 0.89 15.67 9.19
CA GLN A 254 1.06 14.26 8.81
C GLN A 254 0.83 14.08 7.32
N VAL A 255 1.68 13.32 6.65
CA VAL A 255 1.56 13.04 5.22
C VAL A 255 0.44 12.02 4.98
N THR A 256 -0.55 12.40 4.18
CA THR A 256 -1.69 11.54 3.80
C THR A 256 -1.52 10.88 2.44
N LYS A 257 -0.78 11.54 1.54
CA LYS A 257 -0.44 10.99 0.21
C LYS A 257 0.97 11.40 -0.14
N GLY A 258 1.72 10.47 -0.71
CA GLY A 258 3.06 10.73 -1.26
C GLY A 258 3.04 11.70 -2.44
N PRO A 259 4.21 12.22 -2.84
CA PRO A 259 4.35 13.01 -4.06
C PRO A 259 3.99 12.15 -5.28
N ILE A 260 3.33 12.73 -6.28
CA ILE A 260 2.99 12.06 -7.53
C ILE A 260 3.42 12.96 -8.68
N GLY A 261 4.35 12.51 -9.51
CA GLY A 261 4.88 13.25 -10.64
C GLY A 261 5.42 14.64 -10.21
N THR A 262 4.85 15.71 -10.75
CA THR A 262 5.25 17.09 -10.44
C THR A 262 4.66 17.66 -9.14
N LYS A 263 3.70 16.96 -8.50
CA LYS A 263 2.98 17.45 -7.32
C LYS A 263 3.70 17.04 -6.03
N GLY A 264 3.80 17.97 -5.07
CA GLY A 264 4.29 17.70 -3.72
C GLY A 264 3.35 16.80 -2.90
N PRO A 265 3.80 16.28 -1.74
CA PRO A 265 2.99 15.43 -0.89
C PRO A 265 1.78 16.19 -0.33
N ARG A 266 0.68 15.48 -0.08
CA ARG A 266 -0.50 16.03 0.60
C ARG A 266 -0.39 15.74 2.10
N VAL A 267 -0.69 16.76 2.90
CA VAL A 267 -0.59 16.69 4.36
C VAL A 267 -1.89 17.13 5.05
N THR A 268 -2.02 16.78 6.33
CA THR A 268 -3.14 17.17 7.22
C THR A 268 -2.60 17.52 8.59
N THR A 269 -3.31 18.37 9.35
CA THR A 269 -3.04 18.61 10.77
C THR A 269 -3.79 17.64 11.68
N ASN A 270 -4.74 16.87 11.13
CA ASN A 270 -5.46 15.84 11.85
C ASN A 270 -4.57 14.59 11.99
N ILE A 271 -3.75 14.57 13.05
CA ILE A 271 -2.78 13.50 13.30
C ILE A 271 -3.50 12.23 13.71
N VAL A 272 -3.08 11.10 13.14
CA VAL A 272 -3.63 9.78 13.36
C VAL A 272 -2.49 8.80 13.62
N LEU A 273 -2.48 8.14 14.78
CA LEU A 273 -1.53 7.08 15.10
C LEU A 273 -2.25 5.73 15.11
N PRO A 274 -2.00 4.89 14.11
CA PRO A 274 -2.67 3.59 14.00
C PRO A 274 -1.99 2.54 14.89
N GLY A 275 -2.72 2.08 15.93
CA GLY A 275 -2.39 0.88 16.69
C GLY A 275 -2.98 -0.38 16.03
N ARG A 276 -2.93 -1.49 16.75
CA ARG A 276 -3.48 -2.76 16.28
C ARG A 276 -5.01 -2.80 16.39
N PHE A 277 -5.57 -2.48 17.53
CA PHE A 277 -7.00 -2.52 17.83
C PHE A 277 -7.63 -1.13 17.85
N LEU A 278 -6.83 -0.12 18.12
CA LEU A 278 -7.20 1.27 18.23
C LEU A 278 -6.48 2.13 17.19
N VAL A 279 -7.04 3.30 16.96
CA VAL A 279 -6.37 4.41 16.29
C VAL A 279 -6.43 5.59 17.25
N LEU A 280 -5.29 6.13 17.64
CA LEU A 280 -5.21 7.31 18.51
C LEU A 280 -5.32 8.59 17.68
N LEU A 281 -6.08 9.54 18.20
CA LEU A 281 -6.31 10.87 17.63
C LEU A 281 -5.84 11.92 18.63
N PRO A 282 -4.57 12.33 18.59
CA PRO A 282 -4.00 13.17 19.65
C PRO A 282 -4.62 14.56 19.77
N ASN A 283 -5.23 15.09 18.71
CA ASN A 283 -5.76 16.45 18.65
C ASN A 283 -7.30 16.49 18.52
N SER A 284 -7.99 15.39 18.84
CA SER A 284 -9.44 15.27 18.68
C SER A 284 -10.08 14.65 19.92
N ASP A 285 -11.14 15.23 20.43
CA ASP A 285 -11.93 14.65 21.55
C ASP A 285 -12.93 13.57 21.06
N GLN A 286 -12.99 13.31 19.75
CA GLN A 286 -13.95 12.39 19.17
C GLN A 286 -13.47 10.95 19.31
N SER A 287 -14.34 10.10 19.82
CA SER A 287 -14.09 8.65 19.88
C SER A 287 -15.18 7.92 19.11
N GLY A 288 -14.85 6.76 18.53
CA GLY A 288 -15.81 6.07 17.71
C GLY A 288 -15.46 4.60 17.42
N ILE A 289 -16.31 3.96 16.66
CA ILE A 289 -16.19 2.56 16.25
C ILE A 289 -16.27 2.50 14.73
N SER A 290 -15.40 1.70 14.11
CA SER A 290 -15.43 1.48 12.66
C SER A 290 -16.81 0.98 12.20
N ARG A 291 -17.36 1.59 11.14
CA ARG A 291 -18.62 1.13 10.53
C ARG A 291 -18.51 -0.23 9.85
N LYS A 292 -17.29 -0.71 9.59
CA LYS A 292 -17.04 -2.05 9.04
C LYS A 292 -17.39 -3.18 10.03
N ILE A 293 -17.55 -2.87 11.32
CA ILE A 293 -18.07 -3.81 12.33
C ILE A 293 -19.59 -3.78 12.22
N GLU A 294 -20.19 -4.79 11.59
CA GLU A 294 -21.62 -4.80 11.27
C GLU A 294 -22.48 -5.41 12.38
N ASP A 295 -21.93 -6.32 13.21
CA ASP A 295 -22.69 -6.99 14.28
C ASP A 295 -23.17 -5.97 15.34
N PRO A 296 -24.51 -5.78 15.51
CA PRO A 296 -25.04 -4.83 16.46
C PRO A 296 -24.69 -5.15 17.92
N GLU A 297 -24.60 -6.43 18.28
CA GLU A 297 -24.27 -6.85 19.65
C GLU A 297 -22.79 -6.55 19.94
N GLU A 298 -21.91 -6.83 18.99
CA GLU A 298 -20.50 -6.49 19.12
C GLU A 298 -20.28 -4.97 19.19
N ARG A 299 -21.00 -4.19 18.40
CA ARG A 299 -20.94 -2.72 18.49
C ARG A 299 -21.37 -2.23 19.86
N LYS A 300 -22.40 -2.81 20.44
CA LYS A 300 -22.88 -2.49 21.79
C LYS A 300 -21.83 -2.81 22.84
N ARG A 301 -21.19 -3.98 22.70
CA ARG A 301 -20.09 -4.41 23.57
C ARG A 301 -18.90 -3.45 23.47
N LEU A 302 -18.47 -3.10 22.24
CA LEU A 302 -17.36 -2.17 22.02
C LEU A 302 -17.66 -0.75 22.51
N LYS A 303 -18.91 -0.27 22.42
CA LYS A 303 -19.31 1.00 23.06
C LYS A 303 -19.09 0.99 24.57
N LYS A 304 -19.37 -0.15 25.24
CA LYS A 304 -19.11 -0.31 26.66
C LYS A 304 -17.61 -0.28 26.96
N VAL A 305 -16.82 -1.06 26.22
CA VAL A 305 -15.35 -1.06 26.30
C VAL A 305 -14.78 0.34 26.12
N LEU A 306 -15.27 1.10 25.12
CA LEU A 306 -14.80 2.45 24.83
C LEU A 306 -15.04 3.43 26.00
N ARG A 307 -16.14 3.28 26.73
CA ARG A 307 -16.45 4.08 27.93
C ARG A 307 -15.56 3.74 29.13
N GLU A 308 -15.14 2.48 29.21
CA GLU A 308 -14.25 1.98 30.27
C GLU A 308 -12.77 2.36 30.02
N LEU A 309 -12.39 2.72 28.78
CA LEU A 309 -11.03 3.14 28.46
C LEU A 309 -10.73 4.54 29.01
N HIS A 310 -9.62 4.63 29.76
CA HIS A 310 -9.10 5.89 30.27
C HIS A 310 -8.30 6.62 29.20
N ILE A 311 -8.98 7.43 28.41
CA ILE A 311 -8.35 8.20 27.34
C ILE A 311 -8.11 9.62 27.85
N PRO A 312 -6.87 10.17 27.73
CA PRO A 312 -6.54 11.53 28.19
C PRO A 312 -7.43 12.61 27.55
N ASP A 313 -7.56 13.75 28.24
CA ASP A 313 -8.31 14.88 27.72
C ASP A 313 -7.68 15.46 26.46
N GLY A 314 -8.51 15.79 25.48
CA GLY A 314 -8.05 16.33 24.21
C GLY A 314 -7.65 15.27 23.20
N MET A 315 -7.78 13.99 23.57
CA MET A 315 -7.48 12.85 22.70
C MET A 315 -8.72 12.01 22.47
N GLY A 316 -8.81 11.41 21.28
CA GLY A 316 -9.85 10.47 20.90
C GLY A 316 -9.28 9.16 20.43
N VAL A 317 -10.13 8.14 20.35
CA VAL A 317 -9.75 6.84 19.79
C VAL A 317 -10.83 6.29 18.88
N ILE A 318 -10.41 5.58 17.84
CA ILE A 318 -11.30 4.83 16.95
C ILE A 318 -10.99 3.35 17.11
N MET A 319 -12.03 2.55 17.40
CA MET A 319 -11.91 1.09 17.44
C MET A 319 -11.88 0.53 16.03
N ARG A 320 -10.84 -0.25 15.73
CA ARG A 320 -10.63 -0.94 14.43
C ARG A 320 -11.39 -2.26 14.38
N THR A 321 -11.57 -2.79 13.18
CA THR A 321 -12.17 -4.12 12.94
C THR A 321 -11.38 -5.26 13.60
N ALA A 322 -10.05 -5.13 13.73
CA ALA A 322 -9.21 -6.10 14.44
C ALA A 322 -9.56 -6.21 15.95
N GLY A 323 -10.25 -5.21 16.50
CA GLY A 323 -10.74 -5.24 17.88
C GLY A 323 -12.03 -6.05 18.08
N GLU A 324 -12.65 -6.55 17.01
CA GLU A 324 -13.85 -7.38 17.09
C GLU A 324 -13.55 -8.67 17.87
N GLY A 325 -14.36 -8.95 18.88
CA GLY A 325 -14.20 -10.12 19.76
C GLY A 325 -13.10 -9.98 20.83
N GLN A 326 -12.27 -8.92 20.82
CA GLN A 326 -11.16 -8.78 21.75
C GLN A 326 -11.60 -8.34 23.15
N GLN A 327 -10.81 -8.72 24.16
CA GLN A 327 -11.05 -8.35 25.56
C GLN A 327 -10.54 -6.94 25.87
N LEU A 328 -11.09 -6.28 26.89
CA LEU A 328 -10.73 -4.92 27.31
C LEU A 328 -9.21 -4.74 27.53
N ARG A 329 -8.54 -5.73 28.13
CA ARG A 329 -7.10 -5.69 28.40
C ARG A 329 -6.23 -5.40 27.17
N TYR A 330 -6.61 -5.91 26.00
CA TYR A 330 -5.85 -5.68 24.76
C TYR A 330 -6.00 -4.23 24.26
N PHE A 331 -7.18 -3.63 24.44
CA PHE A 331 -7.41 -2.22 24.13
C PHE A 331 -6.65 -1.29 25.08
N VAL A 332 -6.61 -1.62 26.37
CA VAL A 332 -5.84 -0.84 27.36
C VAL A 332 -4.35 -0.87 27.02
N ARG A 333 -3.83 -2.04 26.67
CA ARG A 333 -2.41 -2.21 26.30
C ARG A 333 -2.06 -1.47 25.01
N ASP A 334 -2.90 -1.58 23.99
CA ASP A 334 -2.72 -0.88 22.71
C ASP A 334 -2.76 0.64 22.90
N LEU A 335 -3.68 1.13 23.73
CA LEU A 335 -3.78 2.55 24.11
C LEU A 335 -2.51 3.03 24.82
N ALA A 336 -2.00 2.27 25.79
CA ALA A 336 -0.79 2.63 26.52
C ALA A 336 0.43 2.75 25.60
N LEU A 337 0.61 1.81 24.66
CA LEU A 337 1.68 1.87 23.65
C LEU A 337 1.55 3.11 22.75
N LEU A 338 0.34 3.41 22.29
CA LEU A 338 0.09 4.59 21.46
C LEU A 338 0.32 5.91 22.19
N LEU A 339 -0.01 5.98 23.48
CA LEU A 339 0.26 7.15 24.30
C LEU A 339 1.75 7.33 24.56
N GLU A 340 2.50 6.25 24.80
CA GLU A 340 3.96 6.29 24.92
C GLU A 340 4.60 6.79 23.62
N GLU A 341 4.16 6.28 22.48
CA GLU A 341 4.63 6.70 21.16
C GLU A 341 4.35 8.19 20.91
N TRP A 342 3.13 8.65 21.20
CA TRP A 342 2.75 10.06 21.07
C TRP A 342 3.58 10.98 22.01
N ASN A 343 3.83 10.56 23.23
CA ASN A 343 4.68 11.32 24.16
C ASN A 343 6.10 11.46 23.60
N GLY A 344 6.65 10.40 23.00
CA GLY A 344 7.94 10.44 22.29
C GLY A 344 7.94 11.42 21.10
N VAL A 345 6.84 11.46 20.33
CA VAL A 345 6.67 12.42 19.24
C VAL A 345 6.62 13.85 19.76
N GLN A 346 5.87 14.11 20.85
CA GLN A 346 5.80 15.45 21.47
C GLN A 346 7.17 15.95 21.96
N GLU A 347 7.99 15.06 22.52
CA GLU A 347 9.35 15.41 22.92
C GLU A 347 10.22 15.79 21.72
N LYS A 348 10.12 15.03 20.62
CA LYS A 348 10.83 15.35 19.38
C LYS A 348 10.36 16.68 18.79
N ILE A 349 9.06 16.99 18.79
CA ILE A 349 8.51 18.26 18.33
C ILE A 349 9.14 19.44 19.08
N LYS A 350 9.36 19.27 20.42
CA LYS A 350 9.99 20.31 21.25
C LYS A 350 11.49 20.48 20.98
N LYS A 351 12.20 19.38 20.71
CA LYS A 351 13.67 19.34 20.62
C LYS A 351 14.21 19.56 19.20
N GLN A 352 13.46 19.16 18.17
CA GLN A 352 13.98 19.18 16.80
C GLN A 352 13.72 20.50 16.08
N PRO A 353 14.61 20.88 15.11
CA PRO A 353 14.44 22.06 14.28
C PRO A 353 13.23 21.92 13.35
N MET A 354 12.94 22.99 12.61
CA MET A 354 11.91 23.02 11.57
C MET A 354 12.32 22.18 10.35
N ALA A 355 11.32 21.80 9.55
CA ALA A 355 11.48 20.97 8.35
C ALA A 355 12.11 19.59 8.64
N THR A 356 11.70 18.97 9.77
CA THR A 356 12.25 17.68 10.23
C THR A 356 11.13 16.67 10.45
N CYS A 357 11.40 15.39 10.16
CA CYS A 357 10.54 14.27 10.48
C CYS A 357 10.60 13.98 12.00
N VAL A 358 9.47 14.12 12.71
CA VAL A 358 9.35 13.85 14.15
C VAL A 358 8.83 12.44 14.44
N PHE A 359 8.12 11.85 13.49
CA PHE A 359 7.66 10.47 13.54
C PHE A 359 7.72 9.88 12.12
N GLN A 360 8.37 8.75 11.97
CA GLN A 360 8.39 8.00 10.71
C GLN A 360 7.48 6.78 10.84
N GLU A 361 6.60 6.57 9.86
CA GLU A 361 5.74 5.37 9.81
C GLU A 361 6.61 4.10 9.85
N PRO A 362 6.24 3.09 10.64
CA PRO A 362 6.93 1.81 10.71
C PRO A 362 7.14 1.16 9.34
N ASP A 363 8.15 0.30 9.20
CA ASP A 363 8.39 -0.44 7.97
C ASP A 363 7.29 -1.48 7.68
N LEU A 364 7.33 -2.06 6.47
CA LEU A 364 6.34 -3.02 6.02
C LEU A 364 6.24 -4.25 6.95
N ILE A 365 7.35 -4.65 7.60
CA ILE A 365 7.37 -5.77 8.53
C ILE A 365 6.54 -5.45 9.77
N GLU A 366 6.79 -4.30 10.40
CA GLU A 366 6.04 -3.86 11.59
C GLU A 366 4.58 -3.57 11.27
N ARG A 367 4.31 -2.92 10.12
CA ARG A 367 2.93 -2.72 9.64
C ARG A 367 2.21 -4.04 9.40
N THR A 368 2.91 -5.06 8.89
CA THR A 368 2.34 -6.39 8.68
C THR A 368 1.90 -7.02 10.00
N VAL A 369 2.73 -6.94 11.03
CA VAL A 369 2.36 -7.40 12.37
C VAL A 369 1.14 -6.67 12.92
N ARG A 370 1.12 -5.34 12.81
CA ARG A 370 0.03 -4.49 13.27
C ARG A 370 -1.29 -4.81 12.58
N ASP A 371 -1.26 -4.97 11.25
CA ASP A 371 -2.47 -4.96 10.42
C ASP A 371 -2.94 -6.35 9.99
N PHE A 372 -2.07 -7.35 9.92
CA PHE A 372 -2.39 -8.69 9.42
C PHE A 372 -2.39 -9.80 10.46
N LEU A 373 -1.83 -9.59 11.65
CA LEU A 373 -1.87 -10.62 12.69
C LEU A 373 -3.25 -10.65 13.35
N THR A 374 -4.25 -11.11 12.62
CA THR A 374 -5.63 -11.32 13.06
C THR A 374 -5.85 -12.76 13.53
N GLU A 375 -6.98 -13.07 14.15
CA GLU A 375 -7.26 -14.42 14.67
C GLU A 375 -7.39 -15.45 13.54
N ASP A 376 -7.87 -15.01 12.39
CA ASP A 376 -8.05 -15.80 11.18
C ASP A 376 -6.72 -16.16 10.49
N VAL A 377 -5.61 -15.48 10.81
CA VAL A 377 -4.26 -15.83 10.30
C VAL A 377 -3.71 -17.00 11.09
N GLU A 378 -3.43 -18.10 10.40
CA GLU A 378 -2.88 -19.31 10.98
C GLU A 378 -1.40 -19.15 11.33
N ARG A 379 -0.61 -18.65 10.39
CA ARG A 379 0.83 -18.43 10.58
C ARG A 379 1.37 -17.28 9.73
N ILE A 380 2.47 -16.71 10.18
CA ILE A 380 3.31 -15.76 9.45
C ILE A 380 4.67 -16.43 9.23
N VAL A 381 5.08 -16.57 7.99
CA VAL A 381 6.34 -17.18 7.59
C VAL A 381 7.29 -16.08 7.11
N VAL A 382 8.50 -16.04 7.63
CA VAL A 382 9.52 -15.03 7.27
C VAL A 382 10.85 -15.71 7.03
N ASP A 383 11.57 -15.30 6.01
CA ASP A 383 12.85 -15.89 5.58
C ASP A 383 14.09 -15.25 6.20
N SER A 384 13.94 -14.14 6.93
CA SER A 384 15.04 -13.44 7.59
C SER A 384 14.97 -13.62 9.10
N LEU A 385 16.06 -14.14 9.72
CA LEU A 385 16.18 -14.28 11.17
C LEU A 385 16.02 -12.93 11.89
N LYS A 386 16.64 -11.88 11.37
CA LYS A 386 16.58 -10.53 11.93
C LYS A 386 15.14 -9.98 11.94
N ALA A 387 14.39 -10.19 10.85
CA ALA A 387 13.00 -9.81 10.75
C ALA A 387 12.12 -10.65 11.69
N HIS A 388 12.37 -11.97 11.77
CA HIS A 388 11.67 -12.88 12.67
C HIS A 388 11.77 -12.44 14.13
N ASP A 389 12.99 -12.20 14.62
CA ASP A 389 13.22 -11.83 16.02
C ASP A 389 12.56 -10.48 16.35
N ARG A 390 12.71 -9.49 15.45
CA ARG A 390 12.07 -8.18 15.60
C ARG A 390 10.55 -8.26 15.64
N MET A 391 9.93 -9.07 14.77
CA MET A 391 8.49 -9.31 14.77
C MET A 391 8.04 -9.99 16.07
N ARG A 392 8.79 -10.97 16.53
CA ARG A 392 8.49 -11.72 17.75
C ARG A 392 8.57 -10.84 18.99
N ASP A 393 9.57 -9.96 19.08
CA ASP A 393 9.71 -8.98 20.15
C ASP A 393 8.54 -8.00 20.18
N MET A 394 8.16 -7.48 19.01
CA MET A 394 7.03 -6.57 18.88
C MET A 394 5.70 -7.22 19.30
N ILE A 395 5.45 -8.45 18.84
CA ILE A 395 4.22 -9.18 19.17
C ILE A 395 4.20 -9.56 20.65
N SER A 396 5.33 -9.93 21.25
CA SER A 396 5.39 -10.32 22.66
C SER A 396 4.95 -9.18 23.58
N LYS A 397 5.14 -7.93 23.16
CA LYS A 397 4.64 -6.73 23.88
C LYS A 397 3.12 -6.62 23.83
N ILE A 398 2.46 -7.15 22.80
CA ILE A 398 1.00 -7.06 22.61
C ILE A 398 0.32 -8.35 23.08
N SER A 399 0.79 -9.51 22.64
CA SER A 399 0.22 -10.83 22.97
C SER A 399 1.28 -11.93 22.85
N LYS A 400 1.70 -12.52 23.97
CA LYS A 400 2.66 -13.62 24.00
C LYS A 400 2.20 -14.86 23.20
N ARG A 401 0.88 -15.12 23.17
CA ARG A 401 0.31 -16.26 22.44
C ARG A 401 0.43 -16.12 20.93
N SER A 402 0.27 -14.91 20.42
CA SER A 402 0.37 -14.64 18.99
C SER A 402 1.81 -14.74 18.46
N ALA A 403 2.82 -14.67 19.33
CA ALA A 403 4.23 -14.83 18.96
C ALA A 403 4.53 -16.23 18.38
N ASN A 404 3.79 -17.26 18.80
CA ASN A 404 3.97 -18.63 18.27
C ASN A 404 3.49 -18.81 16.83
N LYS A 405 2.70 -17.87 16.30
CA LYS A 405 2.25 -17.87 14.89
C LYS A 405 3.35 -17.47 13.92
N ILE A 406 4.44 -16.82 14.40
CA ILE A 406 5.57 -16.44 13.55
C ILE A 406 6.50 -17.63 13.43
N LYS A 407 6.83 -17.99 12.18
CA LYS A 407 7.72 -19.08 11.85
C LYS A 407 8.87 -18.59 10.99
N LEU A 408 10.09 -18.95 11.39
CA LEU A 408 11.27 -18.72 10.56
C LEU A 408 11.31 -19.77 9.45
N TYR A 409 11.51 -19.33 8.22
CA TYR A 409 11.74 -20.18 7.06
C TYR A 409 13.25 -20.32 6.83
N SER A 410 13.74 -21.56 6.76
CA SER A 410 15.18 -21.86 6.63
C SER A 410 15.51 -22.86 5.52
N GLU A 411 14.54 -23.16 4.63
CA GLU A 411 14.78 -24.06 3.50
C GLU A 411 15.61 -23.33 2.42
N ALA A 412 16.32 -24.10 1.57
CA ALA A 412 17.17 -23.55 0.50
C ALA A 412 16.37 -22.93 -0.67
N GLN A 413 15.12 -23.38 -0.89
CA GLN A 413 14.26 -22.83 -1.91
C GLN A 413 13.74 -21.45 -1.47
N PRO A 414 13.70 -20.42 -2.35
CA PRO A 414 13.10 -19.13 -2.02
C PRO A 414 11.67 -19.27 -1.48
N VAL A 415 11.34 -18.51 -0.43
CA VAL A 415 10.07 -18.65 0.29
C VAL A 415 8.85 -18.46 -0.62
N PHE A 416 8.88 -17.50 -1.54
CA PHE A 416 7.78 -17.25 -2.47
C PHE A 416 7.58 -18.38 -3.49
N ASP A 417 8.66 -19.05 -3.90
CA ASP A 417 8.58 -20.20 -4.80
C ASP A 417 8.00 -21.42 -4.08
N ARG A 418 8.42 -21.64 -2.82
CA ARG A 418 7.89 -22.72 -1.96
C ARG A 418 6.38 -22.64 -1.77
N PHE A 419 5.85 -21.42 -1.62
CA PHE A 419 4.42 -21.16 -1.48
C PHE A 419 3.70 -20.88 -2.81
N ASN A 420 4.37 -21.09 -3.96
CA ASN A 420 3.84 -20.84 -5.31
C ASN A 420 3.30 -19.39 -5.48
N ILE A 421 3.92 -18.43 -4.79
CA ILE A 421 3.55 -17.01 -4.85
C ILE A 421 4.14 -16.35 -6.09
N SER A 422 5.43 -16.63 -6.43
CA SER A 422 6.13 -16.04 -7.58
C SER A 422 5.33 -16.21 -8.88
N LYS A 423 4.89 -17.43 -9.17
CA LYS A 423 4.08 -17.73 -10.36
C LYS A 423 2.73 -17.01 -10.36
N GLN A 424 2.09 -16.86 -9.19
CA GLN A 424 0.83 -16.13 -9.08
C GLN A 424 1.03 -14.63 -9.27
N LEU A 425 2.17 -14.08 -8.83
CA LEU A 425 2.53 -12.67 -9.04
C LEU A 425 2.76 -12.37 -10.53
N GLU A 426 3.53 -13.20 -11.24
CA GLU A 426 3.74 -13.05 -12.69
C GLU A 426 2.39 -13.00 -13.44
N ASN A 427 1.50 -13.94 -13.12
CA ASN A 427 0.16 -13.97 -13.71
C ASN A 427 -0.68 -12.73 -13.31
N THR A 428 -0.48 -12.20 -12.10
CA THR A 428 -1.20 -11.01 -11.63
C THR A 428 -0.85 -9.78 -12.46
N PHE A 429 0.38 -9.62 -12.93
CA PHE A 429 0.79 -8.47 -13.75
C PHE A 429 0.44 -8.60 -15.24
N SER A 430 -0.04 -9.77 -15.66
CA SER A 430 -0.54 -9.94 -17.02
C SER A 430 -1.73 -9.00 -17.30
N ARG A 431 -1.77 -8.41 -18.51
CA ARG A 431 -2.92 -7.60 -18.97
C ARG A 431 -4.22 -8.40 -18.97
N GLN A 432 -4.13 -9.70 -19.27
CA GLN A 432 -5.26 -10.63 -19.35
C GLN A 432 -5.23 -11.60 -18.16
N VAL A 433 -6.35 -11.72 -17.45
CA VAL A 433 -6.52 -12.65 -16.33
C VAL A 433 -7.64 -13.63 -16.65
N HIS A 434 -7.31 -14.93 -16.64
CA HIS A 434 -8.26 -15.98 -16.94
C HIS A 434 -9.18 -16.31 -15.77
N LEU A 435 -10.45 -16.59 -16.08
CA LEU A 435 -11.47 -17.02 -15.14
C LEU A 435 -11.61 -18.55 -15.16
N LYS A 436 -12.12 -19.12 -14.08
CA LYS A 436 -12.33 -20.58 -13.95
C LYS A 436 -13.32 -21.12 -14.97
N SER A 437 -14.31 -20.33 -15.36
CA SER A 437 -15.29 -20.69 -16.40
C SER A 437 -14.73 -20.70 -17.82
N GLY A 438 -13.48 -20.26 -18.03
CA GLY A 438 -12.86 -20.14 -19.35
C GLY A 438 -13.02 -18.77 -20.00
N GLY A 439 -13.73 -17.84 -19.36
CA GLY A 439 -13.70 -16.41 -19.68
C GLY A 439 -12.38 -15.75 -19.24
N TYR A 440 -12.24 -14.47 -19.48
CA TYR A 440 -11.11 -13.67 -19.02
C TYR A 440 -11.50 -12.22 -18.84
N ILE A 441 -10.74 -11.52 -18.00
CA ILE A 441 -10.82 -10.07 -17.86
C ILE A 441 -9.55 -9.43 -18.45
N VAL A 442 -9.72 -8.26 -19.06
CA VAL A 442 -8.62 -7.43 -19.58
C VAL A 442 -8.55 -6.18 -18.71
N ILE A 443 -7.38 -5.87 -18.20
CA ILE A 443 -7.17 -4.75 -17.28
C ILE A 443 -6.20 -3.77 -17.92
N ASP A 444 -6.67 -2.57 -18.21
CA ASP A 444 -5.90 -1.46 -18.77
C ASP A 444 -5.87 -0.28 -17.78
N GLU A 445 -4.68 0.05 -17.31
CA GLU A 445 -4.43 1.20 -16.46
C GLU A 445 -3.99 2.36 -17.34
N THR A 446 -4.80 3.43 -17.38
CA THR A 446 -4.50 4.67 -18.10
C THR A 446 -4.07 5.76 -17.12
N GLU A 447 -3.64 6.91 -17.62
CA GLU A 447 -3.25 8.05 -16.78
C GLU A 447 -4.36 8.52 -15.83
N ALA A 448 -5.62 8.52 -16.28
CA ALA A 448 -6.76 9.10 -15.55
C ALA A 448 -7.68 8.06 -14.90
N LEU A 449 -7.78 6.85 -15.45
CA LEU A 449 -8.73 5.84 -15.01
C LEU A 449 -8.21 4.42 -15.27
N VAL A 450 -8.85 3.44 -14.64
CA VAL A 450 -8.66 2.02 -14.91
C VAL A 450 -9.87 1.49 -15.65
N ALA A 451 -9.66 0.86 -16.80
CA ALA A 451 -10.70 0.18 -17.57
C ALA A 451 -10.53 -1.34 -17.43
N ILE A 452 -11.63 -2.03 -17.16
CA ILE A 452 -11.66 -3.49 -17.06
C ILE A 452 -12.77 -4.03 -17.94
N ASP A 453 -12.42 -4.87 -18.90
CA ASP A 453 -13.31 -5.50 -19.87
C ASP A 453 -13.46 -7.00 -19.54
N VAL A 454 -14.69 -7.53 -19.63
CA VAL A 454 -15.02 -8.92 -19.33
C VAL A 454 -15.41 -9.67 -20.60
N ASN A 455 -14.72 -10.78 -20.85
CA ASN A 455 -14.90 -11.58 -22.05
C ASN A 455 -15.31 -13.03 -21.74
N THR A 456 -16.23 -13.61 -22.52
CA THR A 456 -16.67 -15.02 -22.38
C THR A 456 -15.62 -16.05 -22.79
N GLY A 457 -14.57 -15.63 -23.51
CA GLY A 457 -13.57 -16.55 -24.06
C GLY A 457 -14.11 -17.43 -25.21
N ARG A 458 -13.66 -18.70 -25.24
CA ARG A 458 -14.01 -19.64 -26.32
C ARG A 458 -15.35 -20.38 -26.15
N HIS A 459 -16.17 -20.00 -25.17
CA HIS A 459 -17.45 -20.66 -24.98
C HIS A 459 -18.42 -20.36 -26.15
N LYS A 460 -18.64 -21.35 -27.00
CA LYS A 460 -19.68 -21.32 -28.03
C LYS A 460 -21.01 -21.65 -27.33
N GLY A 461 -21.96 -20.71 -27.41
CA GLY A 461 -23.24 -20.76 -26.72
C GLY A 461 -23.98 -22.08 -26.87
N GLY A 462 -24.35 -22.67 -25.73
CA GLY A 462 -25.36 -23.72 -25.62
C GLY A 462 -26.75 -23.11 -25.42
N LYS A 463 -27.75 -23.95 -25.16
CA LYS A 463 -29.17 -23.53 -24.96
C LYS A 463 -29.40 -22.51 -23.82
N ASP A 464 -28.42 -22.33 -22.89
CA ASP A 464 -28.53 -21.44 -21.73
C ASP A 464 -27.44 -20.32 -21.76
N GLN A 465 -27.39 -19.55 -22.84
CA GLN A 465 -26.41 -18.46 -23.00
C GLN A 465 -26.52 -17.40 -21.89
N GLU A 466 -27.73 -17.04 -21.44
CA GLU A 466 -27.94 -16.04 -20.38
C GLU A 466 -27.39 -16.52 -19.04
N ALA A 467 -27.60 -17.79 -18.68
CA ALA A 467 -27.03 -18.38 -17.45
C ALA A 467 -25.48 -18.43 -17.49
N LEU A 468 -24.90 -18.68 -18.67
CA LEU A 468 -23.45 -18.64 -18.85
C LEU A 468 -22.90 -17.23 -18.68
N ILE A 469 -23.53 -16.22 -19.29
CA ILE A 469 -23.14 -14.80 -19.16
C ILE A 469 -23.17 -14.39 -17.69
N LEU A 470 -24.27 -14.68 -16.99
CA LEU A 470 -24.37 -14.37 -15.56
C LEU A 470 -23.26 -15.04 -14.76
N LYS A 471 -22.98 -16.32 -15.02
CA LYS A 471 -21.91 -17.05 -14.33
C LYS A 471 -20.54 -16.41 -14.56
N VAL A 472 -20.19 -16.07 -15.81
CA VAL A 472 -18.94 -15.42 -16.14
C VAL A 472 -18.83 -14.05 -15.47
N ASN A 473 -19.88 -13.23 -15.52
CA ASN A 473 -19.92 -11.91 -14.88
C ASN A 473 -19.80 -12.01 -13.35
N MET A 474 -20.38 -13.02 -12.71
CA MET A 474 -20.25 -13.26 -11.28
C MET A 474 -18.82 -13.67 -10.88
N GLU A 475 -18.18 -14.54 -11.68
CA GLU A 475 -16.76 -14.91 -11.47
C GLU A 475 -15.84 -13.70 -11.73
N ALA A 476 -16.12 -12.92 -12.79
CA ALA A 476 -15.38 -11.69 -13.09
C ALA A 476 -15.47 -10.69 -11.93
N ALA A 477 -16.66 -10.50 -11.35
CA ALA A 477 -16.85 -9.60 -10.22
C ALA A 477 -15.98 -9.97 -9.01
N GLU A 478 -15.86 -11.28 -8.69
CA GLU A 478 -14.98 -11.76 -7.63
C GLU A 478 -13.50 -11.50 -7.94
N GLU A 479 -13.09 -11.86 -9.17
CA GLU A 479 -11.71 -11.72 -9.59
C GLU A 479 -11.30 -10.26 -9.71
N ILE A 480 -12.17 -9.37 -10.20
CA ILE A 480 -11.94 -7.92 -10.25
C ILE A 480 -11.67 -7.38 -8.84
N CYS A 481 -12.52 -7.69 -7.86
CA CYS A 481 -12.29 -7.28 -6.47
C CYS A 481 -10.91 -7.73 -5.95
N ARG A 482 -10.48 -8.94 -6.29
CA ARG A 482 -9.16 -9.47 -5.94
C ARG A 482 -8.03 -8.71 -6.65
N GLN A 483 -8.16 -8.51 -7.96
CA GLN A 483 -7.15 -7.82 -8.76
C GLN A 483 -6.97 -6.35 -8.35
N LEU A 484 -8.05 -5.66 -7.97
CA LEU A 484 -7.98 -4.30 -7.43
C LEU A 484 -7.12 -4.24 -6.16
N ARG A 485 -7.24 -5.24 -5.27
CA ARG A 485 -6.40 -5.34 -4.06
C ARG A 485 -4.95 -5.71 -4.39
N LEU A 486 -4.75 -6.75 -5.21
CA LEU A 486 -3.42 -7.26 -5.56
C LEU A 486 -2.56 -6.23 -6.27
N ARG A 487 -3.14 -5.52 -7.24
CA ARG A 487 -2.45 -4.49 -8.03
C ARG A 487 -2.45 -3.13 -7.35
N ASN A 488 -3.17 -2.98 -6.21
CA ASN A 488 -3.40 -1.70 -5.53
C ASN A 488 -3.89 -0.59 -6.47
N MET A 489 -4.79 -0.95 -7.40
CA MET A 489 -5.37 -0.01 -8.35
C MET A 489 -6.38 0.90 -7.66
N GLY A 490 -6.38 2.19 -8.00
CA GLY A 490 -7.29 3.17 -7.41
C GLY A 490 -7.56 4.34 -8.34
N GLY A 491 -8.44 5.23 -7.92
CA GLY A 491 -8.96 6.31 -8.74
C GLY A 491 -10.34 5.98 -9.28
N LEU A 492 -10.68 6.49 -10.46
CA LEU A 492 -11.89 6.15 -11.21
C LEU A 492 -11.66 4.80 -11.92
N ILE A 493 -12.60 3.88 -11.79
CA ILE A 493 -12.56 2.55 -12.38
C ILE A 493 -13.85 2.31 -13.13
N VAL A 494 -13.75 1.90 -14.38
CA VAL A 494 -14.87 1.56 -15.25
C VAL A 494 -14.79 0.07 -15.59
N LEU A 495 -15.89 -0.63 -15.35
CA LEU A 495 -16.02 -2.06 -15.55
C LEU A 495 -17.03 -2.31 -16.67
N ASP A 496 -16.59 -2.98 -17.71
CA ASP A 496 -17.43 -3.38 -18.84
C ASP A 496 -17.80 -4.84 -18.70
N PHE A 497 -19.00 -5.11 -18.17
CA PHE A 497 -19.53 -6.46 -18.01
C PHE A 497 -20.22 -6.91 -19.29
N ILE A 498 -20.19 -8.21 -19.55
CA ILE A 498 -20.93 -8.79 -20.66
C ILE A 498 -22.41 -8.44 -20.52
N ASP A 499 -23.02 -7.98 -21.60
CA ASP A 499 -24.41 -7.49 -21.64
C ASP A 499 -25.40 -8.49 -21.03
N MET A 500 -26.20 -8.02 -20.08
CA MET A 500 -27.26 -8.77 -19.41
C MET A 500 -28.61 -8.12 -19.68
N LYS A 501 -29.53 -8.86 -20.28
CA LYS A 501 -30.91 -8.37 -20.55
C LYS A 501 -31.69 -8.19 -19.26
N SER A 502 -31.54 -9.13 -18.32
CA SER A 502 -32.29 -9.16 -17.06
C SER A 502 -31.77 -8.12 -16.05
N GLY A 503 -32.64 -7.22 -15.59
CA GLY A 503 -32.32 -6.29 -14.50
C GLY A 503 -32.00 -6.99 -13.18
N ARG A 504 -32.55 -8.22 -12.95
CA ARG A 504 -32.23 -9.05 -11.78
C ARG A 504 -30.77 -9.51 -11.82
N ASP A 505 -30.27 -9.89 -12.99
CA ASP A 505 -28.90 -10.39 -13.15
C ASP A 505 -27.88 -9.27 -12.98
N ARG A 506 -28.16 -8.08 -13.54
CA ARG A 506 -27.37 -6.87 -13.26
C ARG A 506 -27.29 -6.57 -11.76
N GLN A 507 -28.40 -6.70 -11.05
CA GLN A 507 -28.43 -6.48 -9.60
C GLN A 507 -27.63 -7.55 -8.84
N GLN A 508 -27.64 -8.80 -9.29
CA GLN A 508 -26.83 -9.89 -8.68
C GLN A 508 -25.33 -9.59 -8.84
N VAL A 509 -24.88 -9.20 -10.02
CA VAL A 509 -23.49 -8.84 -10.28
C VAL A 509 -23.09 -7.62 -9.43
N HIS A 510 -23.92 -6.58 -9.37
CA HIS A 510 -23.68 -5.41 -8.52
C HIS A 510 -23.55 -5.82 -7.03
N ASN A 511 -24.43 -6.67 -6.53
CA ASN A 511 -24.35 -7.15 -5.15
C ASN A 511 -23.07 -7.97 -4.90
N ARG A 512 -22.67 -8.80 -5.87
CA ARG A 512 -21.43 -9.58 -5.77
C ARG A 512 -20.19 -8.70 -5.69
N MET A 513 -20.12 -7.65 -6.52
CA MET A 513 -19.07 -6.64 -6.44
C MET A 513 -19.05 -5.94 -5.09
N ARG A 514 -20.20 -5.47 -4.61
CA ARG A 514 -20.32 -4.81 -3.31
C ARG A 514 -19.85 -5.70 -2.15
N ASP A 515 -20.24 -6.98 -2.16
CA ASP A 515 -19.84 -7.93 -1.13
C ASP A 515 -18.34 -8.26 -1.20
N GLY A 516 -17.76 -8.38 -2.41
CA GLY A 516 -16.32 -8.57 -2.61
C GLY A 516 -15.47 -7.37 -2.15
N LEU A 517 -16.00 -6.15 -2.33
CA LEU A 517 -15.33 -4.91 -1.91
C LEU A 517 -15.39 -4.65 -0.40
N ARG A 518 -16.29 -5.31 0.38
CA ARG A 518 -16.32 -5.19 1.84
C ARG A 518 -15.00 -5.60 2.50
N ARG A 519 -14.29 -6.54 1.89
CA ARG A 519 -12.98 -7.01 2.38
C ARG A 519 -11.83 -6.04 2.08
N ASP A 520 -12.05 -5.05 1.19
CA ASP A 520 -11.03 -4.07 0.83
C ASP A 520 -10.80 -3.07 1.97
N LYS A 521 -9.53 -2.81 2.28
CA LYS A 521 -9.14 -1.79 3.28
C LYS A 521 -9.37 -0.37 2.76
N ALA A 522 -9.24 -0.16 1.44
CA ALA A 522 -9.47 1.12 0.81
C ALA A 522 -10.97 1.50 0.80
N LYS A 523 -11.26 2.79 0.84
CA LYS A 523 -12.62 3.29 0.66
C LYS A 523 -13.04 3.13 -0.79
N THR A 524 -14.17 2.48 -1.02
CA THR A 524 -14.75 2.24 -2.34
C THR A 524 -16.16 2.82 -2.39
N HIS A 525 -16.52 3.36 -3.53
CA HIS A 525 -17.88 3.76 -3.85
C HIS A 525 -18.25 3.17 -5.20
N ILE A 526 -19.32 2.42 -5.28
CA ILE A 526 -19.75 1.67 -6.45
C ILE A 526 -21.15 2.11 -6.86
N LEU A 527 -21.37 2.34 -8.15
CA LEU A 527 -22.66 2.65 -8.74
C LEU A 527 -23.31 1.39 -9.34
N PRO A 528 -24.64 1.34 -9.46
CA PRO A 528 -25.33 0.27 -10.18
C PRO A 528 -24.87 0.21 -11.66
N ILE A 529 -25.01 -0.97 -12.29
CA ILE A 529 -24.74 -1.12 -13.73
C ILE A 529 -25.68 -0.21 -14.52
N SER A 530 -25.11 0.63 -15.38
CA SER A 530 -25.81 1.58 -16.22
C SER A 530 -26.62 0.89 -17.33
N GLN A 531 -27.39 1.66 -18.09
CA GLN A 531 -28.11 1.16 -19.28
C GLN A 531 -27.15 0.72 -20.41
N LEU A 532 -25.94 1.26 -20.40
CA LEU A 532 -24.89 0.90 -21.37
C LEU A 532 -24.09 -0.36 -20.97
N GLY A 533 -24.48 -1.07 -19.88
CA GLY A 533 -23.74 -2.25 -19.40
C GLY A 533 -22.56 -1.92 -18.50
N LEU A 534 -22.18 -0.64 -18.35
CA LEU A 534 -21.01 -0.21 -17.58
C LEU A 534 -21.31 -0.08 -16.09
N MET A 535 -20.36 -0.51 -15.27
CA MET A 535 -20.36 -0.25 -13.83
C MET A 535 -19.21 0.70 -13.50
N GLU A 536 -19.57 1.80 -12.86
CA GLU A 536 -18.62 2.83 -12.44
C GLU A 536 -18.33 2.70 -10.95
N MET A 537 -17.06 2.85 -10.57
CA MET A 537 -16.68 2.88 -9.16
C MET A 537 -15.47 3.79 -8.93
N THR A 538 -15.33 4.22 -7.68
CA THR A 538 -14.12 4.88 -7.21
C THR A 538 -13.48 4.08 -6.09
N ARG A 539 -12.14 3.99 -6.10
CA ARG A 539 -11.35 3.39 -5.03
C ARG A 539 -10.27 4.36 -4.59
N GLN A 540 -10.19 4.60 -3.28
CA GLN A 540 -9.19 5.51 -2.74
C GLN A 540 -7.78 4.97 -3.00
N ARG A 541 -6.91 5.78 -3.63
CA ARG A 541 -5.50 5.47 -3.85
C ARG A 541 -4.69 6.02 -2.66
N HIS A 542 -3.95 5.15 -1.98
CA HIS A 542 -3.06 5.52 -0.88
C HIS A 542 -1.60 5.60 -1.31
N SER A 543 -1.18 4.72 -2.21
CA SER A 543 0.15 4.64 -2.81
C SER A 543 0.03 4.39 -4.31
N GLU A 544 1.12 4.39 -5.02
CA GLU A 544 1.17 3.98 -6.42
C GLU A 544 0.73 2.52 -6.61
N SER A 545 0.34 2.16 -7.84
CA SER A 545 0.01 0.78 -8.15
C SER A 545 1.26 -0.09 -8.04
N VAL A 546 1.09 -1.36 -7.68
CA VAL A 546 2.22 -2.30 -7.58
C VAL A 546 2.94 -2.44 -8.93
N ARG A 547 2.21 -2.27 -10.04
CA ARG A 547 2.80 -2.26 -11.38
C ARG A 547 3.78 -1.10 -11.57
N ALA A 548 3.42 0.11 -11.13
CA ALA A 548 4.30 1.28 -11.22
C ALA A 548 5.55 1.13 -10.33
N ALA A 549 5.45 0.38 -9.22
CA ALA A 549 6.60 0.09 -8.37
C ALA A 549 7.54 -0.99 -8.94
N VAL A 550 7.04 -1.90 -9.81
CA VAL A 550 7.83 -3.06 -10.30
C VAL A 550 8.33 -2.86 -11.73
N TYR A 551 7.60 -2.10 -12.56
CA TYR A 551 7.91 -1.93 -13.98
C TYR A 551 8.13 -0.48 -14.34
N ASP A 552 9.19 -0.23 -15.12
CA ASP A 552 9.44 1.05 -15.79
C ASP A 552 8.76 1.07 -17.17
N ASP A 553 8.56 2.28 -17.70
CA ASP A 553 8.06 2.43 -19.06
C ASP A 553 9.03 1.83 -20.08
N CYS A 554 8.49 1.07 -21.02
CA CYS A 554 9.29 0.44 -22.06
C CYS A 554 10.05 1.52 -22.87
N PRO A 555 11.40 1.52 -22.90
CA PRO A 555 12.18 2.54 -23.62
C PRO A 555 11.94 2.51 -25.12
N TYR A 556 11.48 1.35 -25.66
CA TYR A 556 11.21 1.18 -27.08
C TYR A 556 9.92 1.86 -27.55
N CYS A 557 8.79 1.66 -26.84
CA CYS A 557 7.50 2.26 -27.20
C CYS A 557 7.07 3.40 -26.28
N LYS A 558 7.84 3.71 -25.23
CA LYS A 558 7.54 4.75 -24.23
C LYS A 558 6.12 4.64 -23.67
N GLY A 559 5.73 3.43 -23.27
CA GLY A 559 4.38 3.13 -22.75
C GLY A 559 3.27 2.99 -23.79
N ARG A 560 3.52 3.32 -25.08
CA ARG A 560 2.47 3.26 -26.13
C ARG A 560 1.99 1.85 -26.46
N GLY A 561 2.79 0.82 -26.20
CA GLY A 561 2.50 -0.59 -26.56
C GLY A 561 2.46 -0.87 -28.07
N LYS A 562 2.61 0.15 -28.91
CA LYS A 562 2.59 0.07 -30.36
C LYS A 562 3.67 0.96 -30.96
N VAL A 563 4.22 0.55 -32.08
CA VAL A 563 5.14 1.35 -32.92
C VAL A 563 4.57 1.49 -34.32
N LYS A 564 5.04 2.48 -35.09
CA LYS A 564 4.62 2.68 -36.47
C LYS A 564 4.88 1.42 -37.29
N SER A 565 3.94 1.07 -38.15
CA SER A 565 4.10 -0.08 -39.07
C SER A 565 5.20 0.19 -40.07
N ALA A 566 5.81 -0.89 -40.61
CA ALA A 566 6.82 -0.79 -41.64
C ALA A 566 6.30 -0.07 -42.91
N ILE A 567 4.98 -0.20 -43.21
CA ILE A 567 4.32 0.54 -44.29
C ILE A 567 4.38 2.05 -44.04
N THR A 568 3.98 2.49 -42.85
CA THR A 568 3.95 3.91 -42.49
C THR A 568 5.36 4.51 -42.54
N MET A 569 6.34 3.79 -42.02
CA MET A 569 7.73 4.21 -42.06
C MET A 569 8.29 4.28 -43.48
N SER A 570 7.98 3.30 -44.33
CA SER A 570 8.38 3.36 -45.72
C SER A 570 7.83 4.59 -46.45
N VAL A 571 6.54 4.92 -46.24
CA VAL A 571 5.92 6.10 -46.85
C VAL A 571 6.57 7.39 -46.31
N GLU A 572 6.88 7.47 -45.01
CA GLU A 572 7.59 8.63 -44.44
C GLU A 572 8.98 8.80 -45.01
N ILE A 573 9.74 7.71 -45.16
CA ILE A 573 11.06 7.71 -45.79
C ILE A 573 10.95 8.19 -47.24
N GLN A 574 10.03 7.64 -48.03
CA GLN A 574 9.84 8.03 -49.41
C GLN A 574 9.45 9.51 -49.58
N ARG A 575 8.57 10.04 -48.69
CA ARG A 575 8.22 11.47 -48.69
C ARG A 575 9.44 12.33 -48.38
N LYS A 576 10.26 11.93 -47.41
CA LYS A 576 11.44 12.68 -47.02
C LYS A 576 12.52 12.63 -48.12
N LEU A 577 12.68 11.49 -48.76
CA LEU A 577 13.54 11.36 -49.94
C LEU A 577 13.09 12.26 -51.09
N GLN A 578 11.77 12.29 -51.39
CA GLN A 578 11.23 13.19 -52.41
C GLN A 578 11.48 14.67 -52.09
N GLU A 579 11.32 15.04 -50.81
CA GLU A 579 11.61 16.42 -50.36
C GLU A 579 13.06 16.80 -50.61
N ILE A 580 14.01 15.94 -50.20
CA ILE A 580 15.43 16.17 -50.33
C ILE A 580 15.81 16.21 -51.83
N LEU A 581 15.33 15.25 -52.63
CA LEU A 581 15.61 15.17 -54.06
C LEU A 581 15.03 16.37 -54.85
N LYS A 582 13.88 16.94 -54.41
CA LYS A 582 13.29 18.13 -55.04
C LYS A 582 14.04 19.44 -54.70
N ARG A 583 14.64 19.55 -53.52
CA ARG A 583 15.41 20.74 -53.10
C ARG A 583 16.77 20.83 -53.71
N ARG A 584 17.23 19.78 -54.38
CA ARG A 584 18.53 19.69 -55.03
C ARG A 584 18.70 20.75 -56.14
N THR A 585 19.86 21.37 -56.22
CA THR A 585 20.29 22.22 -57.34
C THR A 585 20.79 21.38 -58.51
N ARG A 586 20.56 21.81 -59.77
CA ARG A 586 20.82 21.03 -61.00
C ARG A 586 22.31 20.71 -61.26
N ASP A 587 23.23 21.32 -60.51
CA ASP A 587 24.68 21.22 -60.78
C ASP A 587 25.39 20.06 -60.04
N GLU A 588 24.69 19.29 -59.21
CA GLU A 588 25.28 18.13 -58.52
C GLU A 588 25.08 16.81 -59.33
N SER A 589 26.04 16.49 -60.20
CA SER A 589 25.94 15.32 -61.07
C SER A 589 26.04 13.95 -60.37
N ASP A 590 26.65 13.88 -59.17
CA ASP A 590 26.88 12.63 -58.42
C ASP A 590 26.21 12.61 -57.01
N PHE A 591 24.94 12.92 -56.98
CA PHE A 591 24.21 12.93 -55.72
C PHE A 591 23.79 11.51 -55.30
N GLN A 592 24.42 10.99 -54.24
CA GLN A 592 24.14 9.65 -53.67
C GLN A 592 23.65 9.78 -52.25
N LEU A 593 22.46 9.17 -51.99
CA LEU A 593 21.87 9.12 -50.65
C LEU A 593 22.02 7.74 -50.06
N ARG A 594 22.42 7.67 -48.81
CA ARG A 594 22.37 6.45 -47.99
C ARG A 594 21.29 6.55 -46.93
N ILE A 595 20.39 5.63 -46.98
CA ILE A 595 19.28 5.51 -46.04
C ILE A 595 19.62 4.40 -45.04
N VAL A 596 19.76 4.76 -43.76
CA VAL A 596 20.01 3.81 -42.67
C VAL A 596 18.71 3.59 -41.92
N VAL A 597 18.29 2.34 -41.81
CA VAL A 597 16.98 1.97 -41.22
C VAL A 597 17.07 0.65 -40.45
N ASN A 598 16.07 0.39 -39.65
CA ASN A 598 15.88 -0.92 -39.02
C ASN A 598 15.72 -2.03 -40.07
N PRO A 599 16.25 -3.27 -39.83
CA PRO A 599 16.16 -4.39 -40.77
C PRO A 599 14.75 -4.69 -41.30
N THR A 600 13.73 -4.66 -40.44
CA THR A 600 12.32 -4.91 -40.84
C THR A 600 11.79 -3.90 -41.86
N ILE A 601 12.25 -2.65 -41.77
CA ILE A 601 11.91 -1.60 -42.73
C ILE A 601 12.69 -1.79 -44.02
N LEU A 602 13.98 -2.17 -43.91
CA LEU A 602 14.82 -2.45 -45.08
C LEU A 602 14.25 -3.60 -45.93
N ASP A 603 13.83 -4.69 -45.29
CA ASP A 603 13.23 -5.81 -45.98
C ASP A 603 12.01 -5.39 -46.79
N ARG A 604 11.15 -4.57 -46.22
CA ARG A 604 10.00 -4.03 -46.94
C ARG A 604 10.41 -3.11 -48.09
N LEU A 605 11.33 -2.17 -47.88
CA LEU A 605 11.80 -1.27 -48.94
C LEU A 605 12.39 -2.02 -50.12
N ARG A 606 13.04 -3.17 -49.88
CA ARG A 606 13.64 -4.03 -50.94
C ARG A 606 12.65 -4.95 -51.63
N THR A 607 11.60 -5.42 -50.97
CA THR A 607 10.68 -6.41 -51.50
C THR A 607 9.44 -5.77 -52.12
N GLU A 608 8.74 -4.93 -51.31
CA GLU A 608 7.43 -4.42 -51.72
C GLU A 608 7.52 -3.04 -52.40
N ASP A 609 8.42 -2.18 -51.93
CA ASP A 609 8.49 -0.79 -52.37
C ASP A 609 9.61 -0.52 -53.41
N GLU A 610 10.38 -1.53 -53.83
CA GLU A 610 11.52 -1.43 -54.74
C GLU A 610 11.17 -0.69 -56.04
N LYS A 611 10.02 -1.00 -56.66
CA LYS A 611 9.57 -0.37 -57.91
C LYS A 611 9.42 1.16 -57.79
N HIS A 612 8.84 1.62 -56.66
CA HIS A 612 8.65 3.02 -56.42
C HIS A 612 9.96 3.77 -56.14
N LEU A 613 10.91 3.09 -55.50
CA LEU A 613 12.24 3.64 -55.26
C LEU A 613 13.05 3.78 -56.54
N ILE A 614 12.98 2.78 -57.46
CA ILE A 614 13.60 2.82 -58.79
C ILE A 614 12.97 3.95 -59.65
N GLU A 615 11.65 4.10 -59.61
CA GLU A 615 10.98 5.20 -60.31
C GLU A 615 11.42 6.57 -59.77
N MET A 616 11.65 6.67 -58.45
CA MET A 616 12.14 7.87 -57.80
C MET A 616 13.60 8.20 -58.21
N GLU A 617 14.49 7.20 -58.26
CA GLU A 617 15.85 7.33 -58.78
C GLU A 617 15.87 7.85 -60.21
N LYS A 618 15.05 7.25 -61.10
CA LYS A 618 14.94 7.67 -62.52
C LYS A 618 14.39 9.08 -62.67
N ARG A 619 13.40 9.45 -61.86
CA ARG A 619 12.71 10.73 -61.95
C ARG A 619 13.60 11.94 -61.49
N TYR A 620 14.41 11.67 -60.48
CA TYR A 620 15.23 12.73 -59.84
C TYR A 620 16.72 12.60 -60.10
N PHE A 621 17.16 11.61 -60.91
CA PHE A 621 18.58 11.38 -61.26
C PHE A 621 19.49 11.22 -60.01
N GLY A 622 18.98 10.66 -58.92
CA GLY A 622 19.72 10.37 -57.70
C GLY A 622 19.98 8.89 -57.54
N LYS A 623 21.06 8.49 -56.86
CA LYS A 623 21.32 7.09 -56.46
C LYS A 623 20.95 6.89 -55.02
N LEU A 624 20.14 5.83 -54.73
CA LEU A 624 19.73 5.48 -53.39
C LEU A 624 20.46 4.21 -52.95
N SER A 625 21.04 4.24 -51.80
CA SER A 625 21.62 3.07 -51.13
C SER A 625 20.98 2.86 -49.76
N PHE A 626 20.72 1.60 -49.41
CA PHE A 626 20.04 1.25 -48.17
C PHE A 626 20.94 0.39 -47.29
N ARG A 627 21.03 0.74 -46.01
CA ARG A 627 21.81 0.01 -45.00
C ARG A 627 20.92 -0.34 -43.81
N ALA A 628 21.00 -1.61 -43.35
CA ALA A 628 20.39 -2.04 -42.10
C ALA A 628 21.27 -1.63 -40.92
N ASP A 629 20.64 -1.18 -39.83
CA ASP A 629 21.25 -0.99 -38.56
C ASP A 629 20.36 -1.64 -37.46
N ASN A 630 20.87 -2.71 -36.85
CA ASN A 630 20.15 -3.47 -35.82
C ASN A 630 19.97 -2.64 -34.52
N GLY A 631 20.81 -1.65 -34.28
CA GLY A 631 20.71 -0.77 -33.11
C GLY A 631 19.67 0.35 -33.29
N MET A 632 19.12 0.51 -34.49
CA MET A 632 18.16 1.58 -34.80
C MET A 632 16.73 1.17 -34.44
N HIS A 633 16.02 2.10 -33.77
CA HIS A 633 14.60 1.89 -33.46
C HIS A 633 13.75 1.78 -34.72
N ALA A 634 12.65 0.99 -34.67
CA ALA A 634 11.76 0.80 -35.83
C ALA A 634 11.12 2.10 -36.36
N GLU A 635 11.03 3.14 -35.54
CA GLU A 635 10.50 4.45 -35.94
C GLU A 635 11.60 5.48 -36.30
N GLN A 636 12.84 5.02 -36.43
CA GLN A 636 13.98 5.88 -36.76
C GLN A 636 14.53 5.56 -38.14
N PHE A 637 14.98 6.60 -38.82
CA PHE A 637 15.78 6.49 -40.03
C PHE A 637 16.73 7.68 -40.15
N LYS A 638 17.83 7.48 -40.86
CA LYS A 638 18.80 8.52 -41.23
C LYS A 638 19.02 8.54 -42.73
N ILE A 639 19.06 9.74 -43.30
CA ILE A 639 19.39 9.96 -44.69
C ILE A 639 20.67 10.78 -44.73
N VAL A 640 21.70 10.17 -45.27
CA VAL A 640 23.07 10.76 -45.33
C VAL A 640 23.48 10.91 -46.81
N ASN A 641 24.04 12.05 -47.13
CA ASN A 641 24.70 12.24 -48.42
C ASN A 641 26.05 11.49 -48.42
N VAL A 642 26.21 10.54 -49.35
CA VAL A 642 27.41 9.68 -49.41
C VAL A 642 28.66 10.48 -49.81
N THR A 643 28.50 11.57 -50.57
CA THR A 643 29.61 12.35 -51.14
C THR A 643 30.32 13.20 -50.08
N ASN A 644 29.57 13.87 -49.19
CA ASN A 644 30.11 14.75 -48.16
C ASN A 644 29.96 14.23 -46.74
N GLY A 645 29.26 13.11 -46.55
CA GLY A 645 28.99 12.53 -45.22
C GLY A 645 27.96 13.31 -44.38
N GLU A 646 27.30 14.31 -44.96
CA GLU A 646 26.33 15.15 -44.26
C GLU A 646 25.01 14.42 -44.02
N GLU A 647 24.49 14.49 -42.78
CA GLU A 647 23.18 13.99 -42.43
C GLU A 647 22.11 15.01 -42.86
N LEU A 648 21.39 14.70 -43.93
CA LEU A 648 20.38 15.58 -44.51
C LEU A 648 19.01 15.48 -43.79
N ALA A 649 18.73 14.34 -43.19
CA ALA A 649 17.55 14.17 -42.38
C ALA A 649 17.76 13.01 -41.40
N SER A 650 17.33 13.21 -40.17
CA SER A 650 17.11 12.14 -39.20
C SER A 650 15.74 12.32 -38.54
N VAL A 651 15.05 11.22 -38.35
CA VAL A 651 13.85 11.15 -37.53
C VAL A 651 14.21 10.28 -36.34
N GLY A 652 14.19 10.89 -35.15
CA GLY A 652 14.46 10.23 -33.89
C GLY A 652 13.21 10.20 -33.02
N CYS A 653 13.07 9.19 -32.13
CA CYS A 653 12.07 9.18 -31.06
C CYS A 653 12.43 10.14 -29.94
#